data_e5c588f85278e09aa1e6d7ab00f4639c
#
_entry.id   e5c588f85278e09aa1e6d7ab00f4639c
#
_cell.length_a   1.000
_cell.length_b   1.000
_cell.length_c   1.000
_cell.angle_alpha   90.00
_cell.angle_beta   90.00
_cell.angle_gamma   90.00
#
_symmetry.space_group_name_H-M   'P 1'
#
loop_
_entity.id
_entity.type
_entity.pdbx_description
1 polymer ?
#
loop_
_entity_poly.entity_id
_entity_poly.type
_entity_poly.pdbx_seq_one_letter_code
_entity_poly.pdbx_strand_id
1 'polypeptide(L)'
;MNKIVKRVLLFVAAVCLSAEAMAQEKIVNPDITYAGSPRECVIAGIAVSGVEGYEDYMLAGISGLTVGQEVSLPGQEITDAVKRYWRHGLFSKVTVAADSIVGDKLYLHFYLATRPRVSVINYTGVKKSEKSDLEAKLGLLKGSQITPNMIDRAKTLAAKYFKDKGFNNAEINISQIDDLSNKNHVILNVDVDKKEKIKIRHIVLEGNKELTDKKIKGGLFSKGALGKIREAGKLSSFMKATKFTPERYKEGKQKLIDKYYELGYRDAEILDDSVWTNDPKHVNVYIKVNEGKKYYIRNITWVGNTVFSTDYLSRVLGMKKGDVYNQKLLNKRLSEDEDAVGNNYWNDGYLFYNLQPTEVNIVGDSIDLEMRIYEGQQAHINHVRINGNTRLYENVIRRELRTKPGDLFSKDALQRSARELASMGHFDPEQVNPDVQPNYEDGTVDINWDLVQKSNDQVEFSLGGGQTGVIGRVGLQLNNFSMRTHVNKNREHRGIMPIGDGETLSLGAQTNGSYYQSYNASYSTNWFGGKRPIQFTVGAYFSKQTDVNSNYYNSALMNNYYYNYYGYGSSYNYNYENYLDPDKYVELFGVSVGWGKRLRWPDDYFQLSAELSYQRYMLKNWQYFIVSDGNCNNLNISLSLSRTSTDNQLFPRRGSEFLASVTVTPPWSKFQKKDYAHLATDRNSPNYKDEQQEKYRWVEYHKWKFKARTYTALTNGQKCLVLMTRAEMGLLGSYNKHKKSPFETYYVGGDGMSGYSSGYAEETIGLRGYENGTVGYNSYAYDRFTMELRYPFMLGNTTIYGLTFLEAGNAWSDTKKFNPFDMKRSAGVGIRIYLPMVGLMGIDWAYGFDKVLNGSTYKKGGSQFHFILGQEF
;
A
#
# COMPACT_ATOMS: atom_id res chain seq x y z
N MET A 1 -39.79 84.62 -68.74
CA MET A 1 -39.47 83.66 -67.65
C MET A 1 -38.82 82.33 -68.17
N ASN A 2 -37.98 82.43 -69.18
CA ASN A 2 -37.45 81.15 -69.76
C ASN A 2 -35.94 81.10 -70.06
N LYS A 3 -35.12 82.12 -69.74
CA LYS A 3 -33.66 82.05 -69.84
C LYS A 3 -32.89 81.91 -68.55
N ILE A 4 -33.55 82.25 -67.43
CA ILE A 4 -32.91 82.10 -66.08
C ILE A 4 -33.08 80.69 -65.60
N VAL A 5 -34.26 80.10 -65.85
CA VAL A 5 -34.53 78.71 -65.44
C VAL A 5 -33.65 77.72 -66.24
N LYS A 6 -33.35 77.92 -67.49
CA LYS A 6 -32.42 77.11 -68.28
C LYS A 6 -30.92 77.21 -67.80
N ARG A 7 -30.54 78.38 -67.30
CA ARG A 7 -29.15 78.60 -66.76
C ARG A 7 -29.00 77.97 -65.40
N VAL A 8 -30.05 78.01 -64.53
CA VAL A 8 -30.04 77.36 -63.24
C VAL A 8 -30.07 75.90 -63.39
N LEU A 9 -30.85 75.35 -64.34
CA LEU A 9 -30.86 73.88 -64.61
C LEU A 9 -29.51 73.36 -65.22
N LEU A 10 -28.85 74.16 -66.08
CA LEU A 10 -27.54 73.87 -66.59
C LEU A 10 -26.43 73.96 -65.51
N PHE A 11 -26.57 74.88 -64.57
CA PHE A 11 -25.65 74.98 -63.46
C PHE A 11 -25.86 73.90 -62.40
N VAL A 12 -27.12 73.43 -62.11
CA VAL A 12 -27.39 72.32 -61.30
C VAL A 12 -26.96 70.94 -61.93
N ALA A 13 -27.16 70.83 -63.26
CA ALA A 13 -26.61 69.67 -63.98
C ALA A 13 -25.08 69.58 -64.02
N ALA A 14 -24.41 70.72 -64.15
CA ALA A 14 -22.94 70.76 -64.06
C ALA A 14 -22.42 70.52 -62.69
N VAL A 15 -23.12 70.89 -61.56
CA VAL A 15 -22.76 70.58 -60.21
C VAL A 15 -23.07 69.12 -59.90
N CYS A 16 -24.13 68.56 -60.45
CA CYS A 16 -24.39 67.11 -60.30
C CYS A 16 -23.40 66.26 -61.10
N LEU A 17 -22.94 66.71 -62.25
CA LEU A 17 -21.85 65.99 -63.01
C LEU A 17 -20.45 66.16 -62.39
N SER A 18 -20.22 67.22 -61.64
CA SER A 18 -18.97 67.33 -60.89
C SER A 18 -18.97 66.55 -59.53
N ALA A 19 -20.14 66.17 -59.04
CA ALA A 19 -20.23 65.32 -57.87
C ALA A 19 -20.05 63.83 -58.16
N GLU A 20 -20.18 63.40 -59.47
CA GLU A 20 -19.89 62.01 -59.86
C GLU A 20 -18.43 61.75 -60.26
N ALA A 21 -17.54 62.73 -60.23
CA ALA A 21 -16.16 62.62 -60.60
C ALA A 21 -15.20 62.41 -59.43
N MET A 22 -15.74 62.10 -58.22
CA MET A 22 -14.96 61.62 -57.07
C MET A 22 -15.41 60.20 -56.67
N ALA A 23 -15.72 59.36 -57.64
CA ALA A 23 -15.81 57.91 -57.35
C ALA A 23 -14.37 57.47 -57.10
N GLN A 24 -14.01 57.29 -55.82
CA GLN A 24 -12.74 56.67 -55.44
C GLN A 24 -12.69 55.32 -56.12
N GLU A 25 -11.60 55.09 -56.88
CA GLU A 25 -11.35 53.82 -57.59
C GLU A 25 -11.27 52.70 -56.62
N LYS A 26 -12.21 51.79 -56.64
CA LYS A 26 -12.21 50.57 -55.79
C LYS A 26 -11.35 49.52 -56.45
N ILE A 27 -10.18 49.34 -55.95
CA ILE A 27 -9.27 48.25 -56.35
C ILE A 27 -9.68 46.98 -55.59
N VAL A 28 -10.17 45.99 -56.28
CA VAL A 28 -10.54 44.67 -55.72
C VAL A 28 -9.37 43.73 -55.98
N ASN A 29 -8.96 42.97 -54.94
CA ASN A 29 -7.77 42.09 -54.91
C ASN A 29 -6.51 42.82 -55.42
N PRO A 30 -6.06 43.86 -54.72
CA PRO A 30 -4.88 44.63 -55.14
C PRO A 30 -3.63 43.74 -55.18
N ASP A 31 -2.82 43.86 -56.24
CA ASP A 31 -1.53 43.16 -56.31
C ASP A 31 -0.52 43.93 -55.45
N ILE A 32 -0.14 43.37 -54.29
CA ILE A 32 0.74 43.98 -53.34
C ILE A 32 2.13 43.41 -53.53
N THR A 33 3.06 44.18 -54.02
CA THR A 33 4.44 43.78 -54.20
C THR A 33 5.32 44.36 -53.07
N TYR A 34 6.10 43.48 -52.43
CA TYR A 34 7.02 43.86 -51.34
C TYR A 34 8.22 44.65 -51.79
N ALA A 35 8.44 44.76 -53.11
CA ALA A 35 9.55 45.50 -53.71
C ALA A 35 9.22 46.99 -53.95
N GLY A 36 7.95 47.41 -53.76
CA GLY A 36 7.49 48.79 -53.95
C GLY A 36 7.60 49.64 -52.67
N SER A 37 7.43 50.97 -52.80
CA SER A 37 7.30 51.82 -51.63
C SER A 37 6.01 51.51 -50.85
N PRO A 38 6.07 51.45 -49.54
CA PRO A 38 4.90 51.18 -48.71
C PRO A 38 3.82 52.27 -48.92
N ARG A 39 2.58 51.87 -49.02
CA ARG A 39 1.43 52.76 -49.12
C ARG A 39 0.78 52.91 -47.73
N GLU A 40 0.61 54.16 -47.28
CA GLU A 40 -0.15 54.41 -46.08
C GLU A 40 -1.65 54.22 -46.32
N CYS A 41 -2.29 53.45 -45.48
CA CYS A 41 -3.72 53.13 -45.56
C CYS A 41 -4.37 53.16 -44.19
N VAL A 42 -5.67 53.46 -44.10
CA VAL A 42 -6.47 53.40 -42.88
C VAL A 42 -7.33 52.14 -42.91
N ILE A 43 -7.26 51.30 -41.86
CA ILE A 43 -8.10 50.08 -41.81
C ILE A 43 -9.57 50.50 -41.72
N ALA A 44 -10.36 50.15 -42.72
CA ALA A 44 -11.77 50.44 -42.78
C ALA A 44 -12.63 49.22 -42.37
N GLY A 45 -12.06 48.02 -42.45
CA GLY A 45 -12.70 46.79 -42.00
C GLY A 45 -11.74 45.63 -41.87
N ILE A 46 -12.01 44.76 -40.92
CA ILE A 46 -11.25 43.49 -40.70
C ILE A 46 -12.26 42.35 -40.75
N ALA A 47 -12.13 41.47 -41.72
CA ALA A 47 -12.89 40.25 -41.87
C ALA A 47 -12.02 39.05 -41.45
N VAL A 48 -12.63 38.04 -40.85
CA VAL A 48 -11.97 36.77 -40.52
C VAL A 48 -12.82 35.65 -41.05
N SER A 49 -12.20 34.61 -41.62
CA SER A 49 -12.91 33.44 -42.11
C SER A 49 -12.05 32.15 -41.97
N GLY A 50 -12.70 31.02 -42.14
CA GLY A 50 -12.03 29.69 -42.09
C GLY A 50 -12.02 28.99 -40.73
N VAL A 51 -12.65 29.60 -39.71
CA VAL A 51 -12.77 29.03 -38.35
C VAL A 51 -14.24 28.98 -37.95
N GLU A 52 -14.72 27.81 -37.57
CA GLU A 52 -16.08 27.64 -37.04
C GLU A 52 -16.04 27.64 -35.49
N GLY A 53 -17.11 28.18 -34.87
CA GLY A 53 -17.28 28.15 -33.40
C GLY A 53 -16.60 29.27 -32.61
N TYR A 54 -16.11 30.31 -33.30
CA TYR A 54 -15.58 31.55 -32.69
C TYR A 54 -16.28 32.76 -33.31
N GLU A 55 -16.55 33.77 -32.51
CA GLU A 55 -17.11 35.01 -33.00
C GLU A 55 -16.05 35.84 -33.75
N ASP A 56 -16.39 36.39 -34.91
CA ASP A 56 -15.44 37.11 -35.78
C ASP A 56 -14.76 38.26 -35.11
N TYR A 57 -15.47 39.02 -34.22
CA TYR A 57 -14.86 40.10 -33.48
C TYR A 57 -13.76 39.67 -32.51
N MET A 58 -13.90 38.47 -31.89
CA MET A 58 -12.88 37.91 -31.01
C MET A 58 -11.62 37.53 -31.80
N LEU A 59 -11.84 36.86 -32.93
CA LEU A 59 -10.75 36.52 -33.85
C LEU A 59 -10.03 37.74 -34.38
N ALA A 60 -10.80 38.74 -34.84
CA ALA A 60 -10.21 40.03 -35.28
C ALA A 60 -9.41 40.70 -34.16
N GLY A 61 -9.87 40.64 -32.92
CA GLY A 61 -9.15 41.16 -31.73
C GLY A 61 -7.78 40.59 -31.52
N ILE A 62 -7.55 39.28 -31.85
CA ILE A 62 -6.25 38.64 -31.76
C ILE A 62 -5.21 39.31 -32.66
N SER A 63 -5.62 39.84 -33.79
CA SER A 63 -4.71 40.61 -34.70
C SER A 63 -4.03 41.80 -34.01
N GLY A 64 -4.77 42.38 -33.04
CA GLY A 64 -4.39 43.62 -32.37
C GLY A 64 -4.43 44.87 -33.29
N LEU A 65 -5.09 44.71 -34.44
CA LEU A 65 -5.43 45.81 -35.35
C LEU A 65 -6.83 46.30 -35.05
N THR A 66 -7.06 47.59 -35.22
CA THR A 66 -8.36 48.24 -34.99
C THR A 66 -8.82 49.02 -36.23
N VAL A 67 -10.13 49.03 -36.42
CA VAL A 67 -10.71 49.87 -37.47
C VAL A 67 -10.42 51.34 -37.15
N GLY A 68 -9.96 52.11 -38.14
CA GLY A 68 -9.50 53.48 -38.00
C GLY A 68 -8.00 53.61 -37.75
N GLN A 69 -7.27 52.52 -37.59
CA GLN A 69 -5.80 52.53 -37.43
C GLN A 69 -5.09 52.78 -38.76
N GLU A 70 -4.09 53.63 -38.77
CA GLU A 70 -3.18 53.84 -39.90
C GLU A 70 -2.13 52.73 -39.94
N VAL A 71 -1.92 52.15 -41.12
CA VAL A 71 -0.97 51.04 -41.33
C VAL A 71 -0.28 51.20 -42.67
N SER A 72 0.98 50.77 -42.74
CA SER A 72 1.70 50.73 -44.02
C SER A 72 1.41 49.38 -44.71
N LEU A 73 1.21 49.35 -46.01
CA LEU A 73 0.95 48.19 -46.79
C LEU A 73 1.94 48.08 -47.99
N PRO A 74 2.82 47.06 -48.01
CA PRO A 74 3.13 46.10 -46.96
C PRO A 74 3.85 46.79 -45.75
N GLY A 75 3.54 46.33 -44.50
CA GLY A 75 4.08 46.95 -43.30
C GLY A 75 4.31 45.97 -42.16
N GLN A 76 4.96 46.47 -41.12
CA GLN A 76 5.32 45.73 -39.94
C GLN A 76 4.09 45.39 -39.09
N GLU A 77 3.09 46.28 -39.07
CA GLU A 77 1.85 46.13 -38.32
C GLU A 77 1.08 44.86 -38.77
N ILE A 78 0.98 44.66 -40.09
CA ILE A 78 0.34 43.45 -40.64
C ILE A 78 1.17 42.17 -40.34
N THR A 79 2.50 42.30 -40.45
CA THR A 79 3.40 41.21 -40.08
C THR A 79 3.26 40.82 -38.61
N ASP A 80 3.15 41.79 -37.72
CA ASP A 80 3.00 41.56 -36.28
C ASP A 80 1.61 41.03 -35.93
N ALA A 81 0.57 41.42 -36.66
CA ALA A 81 -0.76 40.79 -36.53
C ALA A 81 -0.72 39.31 -36.87
N VAL A 82 -0.06 38.93 -38.00
CA VAL A 82 0.14 37.48 -38.34
C VAL A 82 0.96 36.77 -37.25
N LYS A 83 2.03 37.39 -36.74
CA LYS A 83 2.82 36.80 -35.62
C LYS A 83 2.00 36.64 -34.35
N ARG A 84 1.05 37.54 -34.03
CA ARG A 84 0.13 37.37 -32.87
C ARG A 84 -0.76 36.17 -33.00
N TYR A 85 -1.36 35.93 -34.16
CA TYR A 85 -2.11 34.68 -34.40
C TYR A 85 -1.25 33.44 -34.22
N TRP A 86 -0.01 33.43 -34.72
CA TRP A 86 0.90 32.30 -34.56
C TRP A 86 1.30 32.10 -33.10
N ARG A 87 1.57 33.16 -32.33
CA ARG A 87 1.88 33.06 -30.90
C ARG A 87 0.73 32.52 -30.08
N HIS A 88 -0.51 32.77 -30.52
CA HIS A 88 -1.71 32.25 -29.82
C HIS A 88 -1.80 30.74 -29.87
N GLY A 89 -1.14 30.08 -30.82
CA GLY A 89 -0.99 28.64 -30.89
C GLY A 89 -2.19 27.86 -31.41
N LEU A 90 -3.35 28.49 -31.59
CA LEU A 90 -4.60 27.83 -32.02
C LEU A 90 -4.62 27.52 -33.51
N PHE A 91 -3.84 28.21 -34.32
CA PHE A 91 -3.96 28.18 -35.77
C PHE A 91 -2.85 27.37 -36.42
N SER A 92 -3.20 26.61 -37.46
CA SER A 92 -2.31 25.84 -38.34
C SER A 92 -1.92 26.61 -39.58
N LYS A 93 -2.78 27.55 -40.03
CA LYS A 93 -2.55 28.40 -41.19
C LYS A 93 -3.11 29.78 -40.88
N VAL A 94 -2.35 30.81 -41.22
CA VAL A 94 -2.74 32.23 -41.10
C VAL A 94 -2.33 32.88 -42.40
N THR A 95 -3.30 33.37 -43.18
CA THR A 95 -3.07 34.11 -44.40
C THR A 95 -3.83 35.43 -44.30
N VAL A 96 -3.22 36.52 -44.66
CA VAL A 96 -3.85 37.83 -44.72
C VAL A 96 -3.89 38.33 -46.17
N ALA A 97 -5.05 38.83 -46.55
CA ALA A 97 -5.25 39.46 -47.86
C ALA A 97 -5.86 40.83 -47.70
N ALA A 98 -5.59 41.71 -48.62
CA ALA A 98 -6.32 42.94 -48.78
C ALA A 98 -7.44 42.73 -49.77
N ASP A 99 -8.70 42.57 -49.29
CA ASP A 99 -9.86 42.34 -50.17
C ASP A 99 -10.13 43.51 -51.09
N SER A 100 -9.98 44.73 -50.62
CA SER A 100 -10.12 45.90 -51.47
C SER A 100 -9.45 47.15 -50.84
N ILE A 101 -9.03 48.06 -51.65
CA ILE A 101 -8.56 49.38 -51.28
C ILE A 101 -9.45 50.39 -51.99
N VAL A 102 -10.10 51.31 -51.23
CA VAL A 102 -10.96 52.39 -51.72
C VAL A 102 -10.36 53.71 -51.24
N GLY A 103 -9.59 54.39 -52.15
CA GLY A 103 -8.81 55.55 -51.75
C GLY A 103 -7.69 55.20 -50.81
N ASP A 104 -7.75 55.63 -49.54
CA ASP A 104 -6.84 55.30 -48.44
C ASP A 104 -7.41 54.22 -47.48
N LYS A 105 -8.65 53.77 -47.70
CA LYS A 105 -9.36 52.81 -46.86
C LYS A 105 -9.04 51.37 -47.29
N LEU A 106 -8.45 50.62 -46.34
CA LEU A 106 -8.03 49.23 -46.50
C LEU A 106 -9.03 48.28 -45.84
N TYR A 107 -9.47 47.26 -46.54
CA TYR A 107 -10.26 46.15 -46.03
C TYR A 107 -9.37 44.89 -45.99
N LEU A 108 -9.07 44.42 -44.74
CA LEU A 108 -8.25 43.25 -44.51
C LEU A 108 -9.10 42.02 -44.29
N HIS A 109 -8.66 40.89 -44.83
CA HIS A 109 -9.25 39.60 -44.59
C HIS A 109 -8.20 38.61 -44.10
N PHE A 110 -8.41 38.04 -42.87
CA PHE A 110 -7.60 36.99 -42.34
C PHE A 110 -8.26 35.63 -42.58
N TYR A 111 -7.59 34.77 -43.32
CA TYR A 111 -7.98 33.39 -43.55
C TYR A 111 -7.23 32.55 -42.52
N LEU A 112 -7.96 31.96 -41.55
CA LEU A 112 -7.42 31.20 -40.47
C LEU A 112 -7.84 29.74 -40.61
N ALA A 113 -6.96 28.82 -40.29
CA ALA A 113 -7.32 27.41 -40.07
C ALA A 113 -6.88 26.98 -38.69
N THR A 114 -7.78 26.39 -37.93
CA THR A 114 -7.45 25.88 -36.59
C THR A 114 -6.60 24.61 -36.70
N ARG A 115 -5.79 24.39 -35.66
CA ARG A 115 -5.07 23.11 -35.53
C ARG A 115 -6.03 21.98 -35.23
N PRO A 116 -5.82 20.79 -35.77
CA PRO A 116 -6.69 19.66 -35.53
C PRO A 116 -6.65 19.24 -34.04
N ARG A 117 -7.73 18.64 -33.60
CA ARG A 117 -7.87 18.09 -32.26
C ARG A 117 -7.68 16.56 -32.27
N VAL A 118 -7.17 16.04 -31.14
CA VAL A 118 -7.00 14.58 -30.96
C VAL A 118 -8.36 13.92 -30.78
N SER A 119 -8.76 13.03 -31.68
CA SER A 119 -9.96 12.19 -31.50
C SER A 119 -9.65 10.91 -30.73
N VAL A 120 -8.59 10.21 -31.12
CA VAL A 120 -8.18 8.93 -30.53
C VAL A 120 -6.65 8.87 -30.46
N ILE A 121 -6.12 8.19 -29.45
CA ILE A 121 -4.69 7.89 -29.33
C ILE A 121 -4.52 6.39 -29.31
N ASN A 122 -3.85 5.84 -30.31
CA ASN A 122 -3.53 4.43 -30.43
C ASN A 122 -2.08 4.20 -30.00
N TYR A 123 -1.84 3.13 -29.26
CA TYR A 123 -0.51 2.74 -28.85
C TYR A 123 -0.22 1.33 -29.39
N THR A 124 0.87 1.18 -30.14
CA THR A 124 1.36 -0.11 -30.66
C THR A 124 2.75 -0.43 -30.12
N GLY A 125 3.13 -1.70 -30.09
CA GLY A 125 4.43 -2.14 -29.56
C GLY A 125 4.58 -2.10 -28.03
N VAL A 126 3.53 -1.75 -27.26
CA VAL A 126 3.58 -1.59 -25.81
C VAL A 126 2.68 -2.60 -25.09
N LYS A 127 3.03 -2.94 -23.83
CA LYS A 127 2.18 -3.77 -22.96
C LYS A 127 1.06 -2.92 -22.35
N LYS A 128 -0.02 -3.57 -21.90
CA LYS A 128 -1.17 -2.87 -21.26
C LYS A 128 -0.77 -1.96 -20.10
N SER A 129 0.13 -2.40 -19.22
CA SER A 129 0.65 -1.58 -18.11
C SER A 129 1.52 -0.41 -18.58
N GLU A 130 2.29 -0.61 -19.68
CA GLU A 130 3.12 0.46 -20.25
C GLU A 130 2.27 1.51 -20.95
N LYS A 131 1.15 1.09 -21.59
CA LYS A 131 0.18 2.01 -22.17
C LYS A 131 -0.39 2.96 -21.11
N SER A 132 -0.84 2.44 -19.99
CA SER A 132 -1.36 3.25 -18.89
C SER A 132 -0.31 4.23 -18.33
N ASP A 133 0.95 3.78 -18.16
CA ASP A 133 2.05 4.65 -17.72
C ASP A 133 2.33 5.78 -18.74
N LEU A 134 2.27 5.49 -20.04
CA LEU A 134 2.49 6.47 -21.12
C LEU A 134 1.34 7.48 -21.19
N GLU A 135 0.09 7.04 -21.10
CA GLU A 135 -1.09 7.91 -21.05
C GLU A 135 -0.97 8.96 -19.97
N ALA A 136 -0.50 8.54 -18.76
CA ALA A 136 -0.29 9.46 -17.65
C ALA A 136 0.89 10.44 -17.85
N LYS A 137 1.95 10.01 -18.56
CA LYS A 137 3.22 10.78 -18.64
C LYS A 137 3.35 11.65 -19.89
N LEU A 138 2.77 11.27 -21.00
CA LEU A 138 2.99 11.97 -22.27
C LEU A 138 2.24 13.28 -22.39
N GLY A 139 1.20 13.50 -21.57
CA GLY A 139 0.38 14.71 -21.61
C GLY A 139 -0.44 14.86 -22.91
N LEU A 140 -0.63 13.76 -23.65
CA LEU A 140 -1.50 13.72 -24.82
C LEU A 140 -2.93 13.42 -24.35
N LEU A 141 -3.82 14.37 -24.55
CA LEU A 141 -5.22 14.24 -24.10
C LEU A 141 -6.17 14.26 -25.29
N LYS A 142 -7.18 13.39 -25.24
CA LYS A 142 -8.28 13.43 -26.20
C LYS A 142 -8.98 14.79 -26.14
N GLY A 143 -9.29 15.36 -27.31
CA GLY A 143 -9.90 16.70 -27.43
C GLY A 143 -8.91 17.88 -27.39
N SER A 144 -7.64 17.67 -27.03
CA SER A 144 -6.62 18.72 -27.09
C SER A 144 -6.19 19.03 -28.51
N GLN A 145 -5.80 20.28 -28.78
CA GLN A 145 -5.21 20.68 -30.05
C GLN A 145 -3.78 20.17 -30.17
N ILE A 146 -3.38 19.76 -31.37
CA ILE A 146 -2.05 19.23 -31.64
C ILE A 146 -1.12 20.35 -32.07
N THR A 147 0.05 20.42 -31.40
CA THR A 147 1.17 21.25 -31.81
C THR A 147 2.40 20.40 -32.08
N PRO A 148 3.28 20.79 -33.01
CA PRO A 148 4.55 20.08 -33.22
C PRO A 148 5.34 19.89 -31.94
N ASN A 149 5.39 20.90 -31.09
CA ASN A 149 6.08 20.84 -29.79
C ASN A 149 5.50 19.76 -28.86
N MET A 150 4.16 19.56 -28.83
CA MET A 150 3.54 18.46 -28.05
C MET A 150 4.02 17.11 -28.52
N ILE A 151 4.11 16.90 -29.83
CA ILE A 151 4.54 15.61 -30.42
C ILE A 151 6.02 15.37 -30.10
N ASP A 152 6.88 16.37 -30.27
CA ASP A 152 8.32 16.23 -29.97
C ASP A 152 8.56 16.02 -28.48
N ARG A 153 7.83 16.73 -27.63
CA ARG A 153 7.83 16.50 -26.18
C ARG A 153 7.37 15.09 -25.83
N ALA A 154 6.27 14.62 -26.42
CA ALA A 154 5.76 13.28 -26.20
C ALA A 154 6.76 12.21 -26.64
N LYS A 155 7.40 12.38 -27.82
CA LYS A 155 8.50 11.51 -28.28
C LYS A 155 9.65 11.47 -27.28
N THR A 156 10.09 12.63 -26.80
CA THR A 156 11.19 12.73 -25.83
C THR A 156 10.84 12.04 -24.51
N LEU A 157 9.63 12.26 -23.99
CA LEU A 157 9.16 11.63 -22.76
C LEU A 157 8.99 10.11 -22.90
N ALA A 158 8.48 9.65 -24.04
CA ALA A 158 8.37 8.22 -24.33
C ALA A 158 9.76 7.57 -24.45
N ALA A 159 10.71 8.21 -25.16
CA ALA A 159 12.08 7.74 -25.27
C ALA A 159 12.75 7.65 -23.89
N LYS A 160 12.60 8.67 -23.05
CA LYS A 160 13.11 8.69 -21.67
C LYS A 160 12.49 7.55 -20.86
N TYR A 161 11.17 7.35 -20.92
CA TYR A 161 10.48 6.27 -20.22
C TYR A 161 11.02 4.88 -20.57
N PHE A 162 11.24 4.61 -21.87
CA PHE A 162 11.79 3.32 -22.29
C PHE A 162 13.27 3.18 -21.97
N LYS A 163 14.04 4.26 -22.03
CA LYS A 163 15.45 4.30 -21.59
C LYS A 163 15.57 3.95 -20.10
N ASP A 164 14.71 4.49 -19.25
CA ASP A 164 14.66 4.18 -17.80
C ASP A 164 14.25 2.71 -17.55
N LYS A 165 13.49 2.12 -18.47
CA LYS A 165 13.18 0.68 -18.45
C LYS A 165 14.27 -0.21 -19.06
N GLY A 166 15.36 0.38 -19.57
CA GLY A 166 16.53 -0.32 -20.10
C GLY A 166 16.51 -0.58 -21.61
N PHE A 167 15.57 0.02 -22.32
CA PHE A 167 15.49 -0.01 -23.80
C PHE A 167 16.14 1.25 -24.37
N ASN A 168 17.46 1.34 -24.34
CA ASN A 168 18.18 2.56 -24.71
C ASN A 168 18.06 2.89 -26.21
N ASN A 169 17.78 1.90 -27.04
CA ASN A 169 17.65 2.02 -28.50
C ASN A 169 16.18 2.00 -28.96
N ALA A 170 15.22 2.29 -28.08
CA ALA A 170 13.82 2.34 -28.43
C ALA A 170 13.56 3.46 -29.45
N GLU A 171 12.90 3.13 -30.53
CA GLU A 171 12.45 4.06 -31.56
C GLU A 171 10.97 4.36 -31.35
N ILE A 172 10.64 5.65 -31.25
CA ILE A 172 9.28 6.11 -31.05
C ILE A 172 8.87 6.95 -32.25
N ASN A 173 7.83 6.48 -32.96
CA ASN A 173 7.22 7.22 -34.03
C ASN A 173 5.80 7.63 -33.64
N ILE A 174 5.48 8.92 -33.79
CA ILE A 174 4.13 9.45 -33.57
C ILE A 174 3.65 10.01 -34.88
N SER A 175 2.67 9.33 -35.47
CA SER A 175 2.05 9.73 -36.73
C SER A 175 0.62 10.24 -36.52
N GLN A 176 0.21 11.16 -37.39
CA GLN A 176 -1.12 11.75 -37.40
C GLN A 176 -1.86 11.28 -38.63
N ILE A 177 -3.11 10.85 -38.47
CA ILE A 177 -4.00 10.46 -39.55
C ILE A 177 -5.31 11.23 -39.37
N ASP A 178 -5.83 11.86 -40.44
CA ASP A 178 -7.09 12.57 -40.35
C ASP A 178 -8.24 11.63 -39.96
N ASP A 179 -9.04 12.06 -39.01
CA ASP A 179 -10.24 11.34 -38.61
C ASP A 179 -11.40 11.68 -39.54
N LEU A 180 -11.68 10.80 -40.47
CA LEU A 180 -12.74 10.98 -41.47
C LEU A 180 -14.15 11.07 -40.84
N SER A 181 -14.33 10.65 -39.61
CA SER A 181 -15.62 10.71 -38.90
C SER A 181 -15.89 12.04 -38.22
N ASN A 182 -14.85 12.85 -37.98
CA ASN A 182 -14.94 14.11 -37.24
C ASN A 182 -14.11 15.20 -37.96
N LYS A 183 -14.78 16.24 -38.42
CA LYS A 183 -14.13 17.37 -39.11
C LYS A 183 -13.06 18.02 -38.18
N ASN A 184 -11.91 18.34 -38.72
CA ASN A 184 -10.77 18.93 -38.02
C ASN A 184 -10.27 18.13 -36.80
N HIS A 185 -10.38 16.78 -36.84
CA HIS A 185 -9.84 15.87 -35.84
C HIS A 185 -8.83 14.93 -36.49
N VAL A 186 -7.88 14.46 -35.67
CA VAL A 186 -6.87 13.48 -36.07
C VAL A 186 -6.72 12.37 -35.06
N ILE A 187 -6.37 11.21 -35.53
CA ILE A 187 -5.99 10.05 -34.75
C ILE A 187 -4.47 10.08 -34.59
N LEU A 188 -3.98 10.00 -33.35
CA LEU A 188 -2.56 9.86 -33.09
C LEU A 188 -2.20 8.38 -32.96
N ASN A 189 -1.26 7.91 -33.74
CA ASN A 189 -0.68 6.58 -33.57
C ASN A 189 0.72 6.73 -32.98
N VAL A 190 0.89 6.19 -31.77
CA VAL A 190 2.16 6.13 -31.03
C VAL A 190 2.73 4.74 -31.22
N ASP A 191 3.63 4.59 -32.18
CA ASP A 191 4.29 3.33 -32.50
C ASP A 191 5.64 3.25 -31.80
N VAL A 192 5.84 2.20 -31.02
CA VAL A 192 7.03 1.99 -30.22
C VAL A 192 7.73 0.70 -30.61
N ASP A 193 8.88 0.82 -31.24
CA ASP A 193 9.80 -0.30 -31.40
C ASP A 193 10.84 -0.27 -30.27
N LYS A 194 10.64 -1.12 -29.28
CA LYS A 194 11.46 -1.12 -28.08
C LYS A 194 12.90 -1.58 -28.30
N LYS A 195 13.13 -2.33 -29.38
CA LYS A 195 14.39 -3.08 -29.58
C LYS A 195 14.69 -3.98 -28.38
N GLU A 196 15.90 -4.41 -28.20
CA GLU A 196 16.35 -5.26 -27.11
C GLU A 196 16.75 -4.45 -25.85
N LYS A 197 16.60 -5.06 -24.66
CA LYS A 197 17.14 -4.47 -23.43
C LYS A 197 18.64 -4.57 -23.41
N ILE A 198 19.30 -3.47 -23.16
CA ILE A 198 20.75 -3.43 -23.01
C ILE A 198 21.17 -3.98 -21.65
N LYS A 199 22.16 -4.90 -21.67
CA LYS A 199 22.76 -5.53 -20.50
C LYS A 199 24.24 -5.19 -20.44
N ILE A 200 24.86 -5.30 -19.28
CA ILE A 200 26.31 -5.12 -19.12
C ILE A 200 26.97 -6.47 -19.34
N ARG A 201 27.91 -6.53 -20.31
CA ARG A 201 28.67 -7.73 -20.61
C ARG A 201 29.87 -7.86 -19.68
N HIS A 202 30.71 -6.83 -19.61
CA HIS A 202 31.89 -6.78 -18.77
C HIS A 202 31.99 -5.46 -18.01
N ILE A 203 32.50 -5.54 -16.77
CA ILE A 203 32.88 -4.39 -15.96
C ILE A 203 34.40 -4.49 -15.77
N VAL A 204 35.13 -3.53 -16.32
CA VAL A 204 36.59 -3.43 -16.16
C VAL A 204 36.84 -2.41 -15.04
N LEU A 205 37.62 -2.83 -14.05
CA LEU A 205 37.96 -2.01 -12.89
C LEU A 205 39.49 -1.80 -12.89
N GLU A 206 39.91 -0.58 -12.59
CA GLU A 206 41.31 -0.21 -12.45
C GLU A 206 41.51 0.64 -11.19
N GLY A 207 42.65 0.40 -10.50
CA GLY A 207 43.00 1.15 -9.29
C GLY A 207 42.45 0.63 -7.98
N ASN A 208 41.55 -0.36 -8.00
CA ASN A 208 40.93 -0.97 -6.83
C ASN A 208 41.85 -2.05 -6.19
N LYS A 209 42.68 -1.64 -5.22
CA LYS A 209 43.61 -2.52 -4.53
C LYS A 209 42.99 -3.18 -3.30
N GLU A 210 42.27 -2.41 -2.49
CA GLU A 210 41.66 -2.82 -1.22
C GLU A 210 40.28 -3.51 -1.42
N LEU A 211 39.48 -3.00 -2.30
CA LEU A 211 38.27 -3.67 -2.71
C LEU A 211 38.51 -4.54 -3.92
N THR A 212 38.55 -5.86 -3.71
CA THR A 212 38.70 -6.81 -4.82
C THR A 212 37.54 -6.70 -5.82
N ASP A 213 37.78 -7.01 -7.07
CA ASP A 213 36.75 -7.06 -8.14
C ASP A 213 35.50 -7.79 -7.70
N LYS A 214 35.64 -8.91 -7.00
CA LYS A 214 34.51 -9.70 -6.49
C LYS A 214 33.66 -8.92 -5.48
N LYS A 215 34.25 -8.09 -4.61
CA LYS A 215 33.52 -7.25 -3.66
C LYS A 215 32.84 -6.09 -4.37
N ILE A 216 33.42 -5.56 -5.44
CA ILE A 216 32.85 -4.46 -6.23
C ILE A 216 31.74 -4.98 -7.15
N LYS A 217 31.98 -6.02 -7.93
CA LYS A 217 31.02 -6.60 -8.91
C LYS A 217 29.91 -7.44 -8.24
N GLY A 218 30.20 -8.01 -7.06
CA GLY A 218 29.33 -8.93 -6.34
C GLY A 218 29.48 -10.38 -6.81
N GLY A 219 28.99 -11.31 -5.98
CA GLY A 219 28.98 -12.76 -6.25
C GLY A 219 27.57 -13.31 -6.46
N LEU A 220 27.47 -14.65 -6.52
CA LEU A 220 26.23 -15.38 -6.74
C LEU A 220 25.14 -14.99 -5.73
N PHE A 221 25.50 -14.90 -4.46
CA PHE A 221 24.60 -14.61 -3.34
C PHE A 221 24.85 -13.25 -2.66
N SER A 222 25.91 -12.52 -3.06
CA SER A 222 26.28 -11.24 -2.46
C SER A 222 26.04 -10.07 -3.43
N LYS A 223 25.56 -8.94 -2.88
CA LYS A 223 25.52 -7.68 -3.63
C LYS A 223 26.91 -7.08 -3.65
N GLY A 224 27.41 -6.70 -4.85
CA GLY A 224 28.62 -5.92 -4.96
C GLY A 224 28.44 -4.46 -4.56
N ALA A 225 29.56 -3.73 -4.39
CA ALA A 225 29.56 -2.31 -4.08
C ALA A 225 28.82 -1.47 -5.15
N LEU A 226 28.86 -1.89 -6.42
CA LEU A 226 28.09 -1.28 -7.53
C LEU A 226 26.57 -1.53 -7.45
N GLY A 227 26.09 -2.26 -6.44
CA GLY A 227 24.67 -2.42 -6.16
C GLY A 227 23.89 -3.17 -7.24
N LYS A 228 23.10 -2.43 -8.05
CA LYS A 228 22.28 -3.00 -9.14
C LYS A 228 23.05 -3.21 -10.45
N ILE A 229 24.29 -2.72 -10.58
CA ILE A 229 25.16 -2.86 -11.74
C ILE A 229 25.88 -4.19 -11.67
N ARG A 230 25.64 -5.10 -12.65
CA ARG A 230 26.18 -6.47 -12.67
C ARG A 230 26.39 -6.95 -14.09
N GLU A 231 27.40 -7.83 -14.27
CA GLU A 231 27.67 -8.47 -15.55
C GLU A 231 26.56 -9.49 -15.91
N ALA A 232 26.20 -9.57 -17.19
CA ALA A 232 25.31 -10.58 -17.74
C ALA A 232 26.05 -11.92 -17.92
N GLY A 233 25.32 -13.02 -17.84
CA GLY A 233 25.90 -14.35 -18.20
C GLY A 233 26.37 -15.19 -17.02
N LYS A 234 26.38 -14.69 -15.78
CA LYS A 234 26.61 -15.52 -14.59
C LYS A 234 25.28 -16.09 -14.08
N LEU A 235 25.31 -17.26 -13.44
CA LEU A 235 24.12 -17.96 -12.91
C LEU A 235 23.24 -17.02 -12.02
N SER A 236 23.86 -16.03 -11.37
CA SER A 236 23.20 -14.97 -10.62
C SER A 236 22.36 -14.01 -11.46
N SER A 237 22.58 -13.92 -12.76
CA SER A 237 21.83 -13.03 -13.66
C SER A 237 20.52 -13.63 -14.16
N PHE A 238 20.35 -14.96 -14.04
CA PHE A 238 19.12 -15.64 -14.45
C PHE A 238 17.93 -15.24 -13.57
N MET A 239 18.16 -15.03 -12.29
CA MET A 239 17.10 -14.62 -11.35
C MET A 239 16.92 -13.11 -11.22
N LYS A 240 17.88 -12.28 -11.70
CA LYS A 240 17.80 -10.80 -11.60
C LYS A 240 18.33 -10.20 -12.90
N ALA A 241 17.42 -9.95 -13.84
CA ALA A 241 17.74 -9.27 -15.10
C ALA A 241 18.45 -7.92 -14.85
N THR A 242 19.74 -7.87 -15.12
CA THR A 242 20.58 -6.69 -14.98
C THR A 242 20.51 -5.87 -16.26
N LYS A 243 19.56 -4.96 -16.31
CA LYS A 243 19.46 -3.99 -17.39
C LYS A 243 20.36 -2.80 -17.10
N PHE A 244 21.04 -2.30 -18.10
CA PHE A 244 21.78 -1.04 -18.04
C PHE A 244 20.81 0.13 -18.20
N THR A 245 20.84 1.08 -17.26
CA THR A 245 20.21 2.41 -17.41
C THR A 245 21.19 3.47 -16.87
N PRO A 246 21.21 4.69 -17.46
CA PRO A 246 22.11 5.75 -17.00
C PRO A 246 21.92 6.11 -15.52
N GLU A 247 20.68 6.10 -15.02
CA GLU A 247 20.39 6.38 -13.61
C GLU A 247 20.97 5.30 -12.69
N ARG A 248 20.80 4.01 -13.03
CA ARG A 248 21.39 2.91 -12.25
C ARG A 248 22.89 2.95 -12.27
N TYR A 249 23.46 3.40 -13.37
CA TYR A 249 24.90 3.54 -13.47
C TYR A 249 25.39 4.66 -12.55
N LYS A 250 24.75 5.83 -12.56
CA LYS A 250 25.05 6.92 -11.63
C LYS A 250 24.89 6.49 -10.17
N GLU A 251 23.77 5.83 -9.82
CA GLU A 251 23.57 5.24 -8.48
C GLU A 251 24.67 4.22 -8.11
N GLY A 252 25.10 3.41 -9.07
CA GLY A 252 26.12 2.40 -8.84
C GLY A 252 27.48 3.01 -8.53
N LYS A 253 27.87 4.06 -9.26
CA LYS A 253 29.11 4.82 -9.00
C LYS A 253 29.08 5.47 -7.62
N GLN A 254 27.98 6.11 -7.25
CA GLN A 254 27.83 6.70 -5.92
C GLN A 254 27.95 5.64 -4.81
N LYS A 255 27.29 4.50 -4.96
CA LYS A 255 27.39 3.39 -3.99
C LYS A 255 28.77 2.81 -3.86
N LEU A 256 29.55 2.82 -4.95
CA LEU A 256 30.96 2.39 -4.90
C LEU A 256 31.77 3.36 -4.03
N ILE A 257 31.63 4.66 -4.24
CA ILE A 257 32.31 5.68 -3.42
C ILE A 257 31.82 5.63 -1.97
N ASP A 258 30.51 5.56 -1.74
CA ASP A 258 29.93 5.40 -0.38
C ASP A 258 30.52 4.17 0.32
N LYS A 259 30.82 3.09 -0.42
CA LYS A 259 31.44 1.89 0.14
C LYS A 259 32.90 2.11 0.55
N TYR A 260 33.64 2.89 -0.21
CA TYR A 260 34.98 3.31 0.19
C TYR A 260 34.94 4.21 1.43
N TYR A 261 33.99 5.16 1.51
CA TYR A 261 33.78 6.01 2.68
C TYR A 261 33.39 5.20 3.93
N GLU A 262 32.57 4.12 3.76
CA GLU A 262 32.29 3.17 4.86
C GLU A 262 33.54 2.47 5.39
N LEU A 263 34.56 2.27 4.54
CA LEU A 263 35.80 1.57 4.89
C LEU A 263 36.91 2.51 5.37
N GLY A 264 36.64 3.83 5.39
CA GLY A 264 37.57 4.85 5.86
C GLY A 264 38.41 5.50 4.75
N TYR A 265 38.16 5.24 3.50
CA TYR A 265 38.87 5.84 2.37
C TYR A 265 38.15 7.14 1.97
N ARG A 266 38.37 8.21 2.77
CA ARG A 266 37.71 9.52 2.65
C ARG A 266 37.98 10.20 1.31
N ASP A 267 39.18 10.04 0.75
CA ASP A 267 39.64 10.68 -0.50
C ASP A 267 39.37 9.80 -1.73
N ALA A 268 38.57 8.73 -1.57
CA ALA A 268 38.25 7.85 -2.69
C ALA A 268 37.38 8.57 -3.75
N GLU A 269 37.83 8.50 -4.98
CA GLU A 269 37.17 9.15 -6.13
C GLU A 269 37.24 8.28 -7.39
N ILE A 270 36.33 8.51 -8.31
CA ILE A 270 36.37 7.91 -9.64
C ILE A 270 37.08 8.89 -10.56
N LEU A 271 38.30 8.52 -11.00
CA LEU A 271 39.10 9.34 -11.88
C LEU A 271 38.58 9.38 -13.32
N ASP A 272 38.11 8.24 -13.80
CA ASP A 272 37.58 8.08 -15.16
C ASP A 272 36.56 6.99 -15.23
N ASP A 273 35.53 7.19 -16.06
CA ASP A 273 34.52 6.18 -16.34
C ASP A 273 34.02 6.27 -17.78
N SER A 274 33.85 5.10 -18.40
CA SER A 274 33.33 5.03 -19.75
C SER A 274 32.38 3.85 -19.96
N VAL A 275 31.44 4.04 -20.88
CA VAL A 275 30.49 3.01 -21.30
C VAL A 275 30.48 2.95 -22.83
N TRP A 276 30.82 1.81 -23.38
CA TRP A 276 30.79 1.62 -24.84
C TRP A 276 29.97 0.39 -25.24
N THR A 277 29.39 0.49 -26.42
CA THR A 277 28.57 -0.58 -27.00
C THR A 277 29.47 -1.69 -27.53
N ASN A 278 29.20 -2.92 -27.10
CA ASN A 278 29.93 -4.09 -27.60
C ASN A 278 29.17 -4.79 -28.74
N ASP A 279 27.86 -4.88 -28.59
CA ASP A 279 26.90 -5.39 -29.58
C ASP A 279 25.52 -4.71 -29.32
N PRO A 280 24.52 -4.87 -30.19
CA PRO A 280 23.21 -4.22 -30.02
C PRO A 280 22.50 -4.49 -28.69
N LYS A 281 22.90 -5.52 -27.93
CA LYS A 281 22.29 -5.98 -26.69
C LYS A 281 23.17 -5.76 -25.47
N HIS A 282 24.46 -5.43 -25.64
CA HIS A 282 25.41 -5.36 -24.53
C HIS A 282 26.29 -4.13 -24.59
N VAL A 283 26.57 -3.61 -23.40
CA VAL A 283 27.57 -2.57 -23.17
C VAL A 283 28.67 -3.10 -22.24
N ASN A 284 29.87 -2.59 -22.41
CA ASN A 284 30.95 -2.73 -21.43
C ASN A 284 31.09 -1.44 -20.64
N VAL A 285 31.52 -1.57 -19.39
CA VAL A 285 31.70 -0.48 -18.44
C VAL A 285 33.14 -0.50 -17.96
N TYR A 286 33.80 0.66 -17.97
CA TYR A 286 35.10 0.86 -17.37
C TYR A 286 34.98 1.87 -16.24
N ILE A 287 35.64 1.61 -15.13
CA ILE A 287 35.67 2.50 -13.97
C ILE A 287 37.09 2.47 -13.41
N LYS A 288 37.76 3.62 -13.38
CA LYS A 288 39.08 3.83 -12.76
C LYS A 288 38.89 4.55 -11.44
N VAL A 289 39.32 3.93 -10.37
CA VAL A 289 39.17 4.41 -8.99
C VAL A 289 40.55 4.79 -8.44
N ASN A 290 40.60 5.92 -7.75
CA ASN A 290 41.64 6.29 -6.82
C ASN A 290 41.11 6.03 -5.41
N GLU A 291 41.67 5.06 -4.68
CA GLU A 291 41.16 4.73 -3.34
C GLU A 291 41.61 5.72 -2.26
N GLY A 292 42.75 6.45 -2.50
CA GLY A 292 43.31 7.33 -1.50
C GLY A 292 43.93 6.57 -0.31
N LYS A 293 44.00 7.24 0.83
CA LYS A 293 44.48 6.67 2.10
C LYS A 293 43.30 6.31 3.01
N LYS A 294 43.54 5.34 3.89
CA LYS A 294 42.58 4.98 4.93
C LYS A 294 42.79 5.88 6.15
N TYR A 295 41.70 6.48 6.63
CA TYR A 295 41.72 7.41 7.75
C TYR A 295 41.10 6.83 9.01
N TYR A 296 41.63 7.29 10.16
CA TYR A 296 41.21 6.93 11.51
C TYR A 296 40.84 8.15 12.33
N ILE A 297 39.93 8.03 13.26
CA ILE A 297 39.56 9.11 14.19
C ILE A 297 40.65 9.26 15.24
N ARG A 298 41.26 10.45 15.31
CA ARG A 298 42.24 10.79 16.32
C ARG A 298 41.62 11.40 17.59
N ASN A 299 40.69 12.32 17.39
CA ASN A 299 39.95 12.96 18.47
C ASN A 299 38.56 13.38 18.00
N ILE A 300 37.60 13.44 18.97
CA ILE A 300 36.26 14.00 18.75
C ILE A 300 36.00 15.02 19.85
N THR A 301 35.79 16.27 19.45
CA THR A 301 35.48 17.36 20.36
C THR A 301 34.08 17.89 20.10
N TRP A 302 33.37 18.27 21.16
CA TRP A 302 32.03 18.83 21.08
C TRP A 302 32.11 20.31 21.49
N VAL A 303 31.49 21.17 20.70
CA VAL A 303 31.47 22.63 20.95
C VAL A 303 30.03 23.13 20.79
N GLY A 304 29.57 23.88 21.78
CA GLY A 304 28.23 24.52 21.79
C GLY A 304 27.12 23.64 22.41
N ASN A 305 27.45 22.48 22.98
CA ASN A 305 26.50 21.57 23.64
C ASN A 305 26.29 22.00 25.10
N THR A 306 25.23 22.75 25.36
CA THR A 306 24.87 23.20 26.72
C THR A 306 23.73 22.39 27.32
N VAL A 307 22.86 21.78 26.51
CA VAL A 307 21.71 21.00 26.93
C VAL A 307 22.10 19.57 27.29
N PHE A 308 22.87 18.90 26.42
CA PHE A 308 23.34 17.56 26.65
C PHE A 308 24.84 17.51 26.92
N SER A 309 25.24 16.71 27.91
CA SER A 309 26.67 16.57 28.26
C SER A 309 27.46 15.91 27.13
N THR A 310 28.76 16.28 27.04
CA THR A 310 29.71 15.69 26.09
C THR A 310 29.78 14.18 26.20
N ASP A 311 29.73 13.63 27.42
CA ASP A 311 29.76 12.18 27.68
C ASP A 311 28.50 11.48 27.17
N TYR A 312 27.34 12.13 27.29
CA TYR A 312 26.08 11.60 26.76
C TYR A 312 26.12 11.58 25.23
N LEU A 313 26.46 12.69 24.59
CA LEU A 313 26.51 12.81 23.13
C LEU A 313 27.53 11.84 22.52
N SER A 314 28.69 11.67 23.16
CA SER A 314 29.73 10.73 22.73
C SER A 314 29.25 9.26 22.81
N ARG A 315 28.50 8.91 23.86
CA ARG A 315 27.87 7.57 23.96
C ARG A 315 26.81 7.35 22.88
N VAL A 316 25.98 8.34 22.61
CA VAL A 316 24.96 8.29 21.54
C VAL A 316 25.64 8.18 20.17
N LEU A 317 26.69 8.96 19.90
CA LEU A 317 27.44 8.88 18.67
C LEU A 317 28.04 7.48 18.44
N GLY A 318 28.56 6.86 19.50
CA GLY A 318 29.09 5.49 19.46
C GLY A 318 30.38 5.30 18.68
N MET A 319 31.05 6.39 18.26
CA MET A 319 32.36 6.40 17.60
C MET A 319 33.43 6.85 18.60
N LYS A 320 34.64 6.29 18.52
CA LYS A 320 35.72 6.51 19.46
C LYS A 320 37.04 6.82 18.77
N LYS A 321 37.96 7.39 19.50
CA LYS A 321 39.36 7.51 19.10
C LYS A 321 39.95 6.14 18.69
N GLY A 322 40.61 6.10 17.53
CA GLY A 322 41.19 4.89 16.94
C GLY A 322 40.24 4.13 16.01
N ASP A 323 38.97 4.48 15.97
CA ASP A 323 38.03 3.89 15.01
C ASP A 323 38.35 4.33 13.58
N VAL A 324 38.00 3.52 12.63
CA VAL A 324 38.06 3.88 11.22
C VAL A 324 37.08 5.01 10.94
N TYR A 325 37.54 6.07 10.25
CA TYR A 325 36.70 7.19 9.86
C TYR A 325 35.65 6.76 8.84
N ASN A 326 34.49 6.40 9.33
CA ASN A 326 33.36 5.99 8.52
C ASN A 326 32.35 7.15 8.41
N GLN A 327 32.47 7.96 7.36
CA GLN A 327 31.64 9.14 7.13
C GLN A 327 30.14 8.79 7.03
N LYS A 328 29.81 7.65 6.44
CA LYS A 328 28.41 7.20 6.33
C LYS A 328 27.83 6.84 7.70
N LEU A 329 28.60 6.13 8.53
CA LEU A 329 28.20 5.84 9.90
C LEU A 329 28.05 7.12 10.72
N LEU A 330 28.96 8.07 10.56
CA LEU A 330 28.91 9.36 11.21
C LEU A 330 27.59 10.08 10.89
N ASN A 331 27.29 10.27 9.62
CA ASN A 331 26.04 10.92 9.20
C ASN A 331 24.80 10.21 9.74
N LYS A 332 24.84 8.88 9.72
CA LYS A 332 23.75 8.05 10.22
C LYS A 332 23.52 8.25 11.73
N ARG A 333 24.60 8.24 12.50
CA ARG A 333 24.55 8.46 13.96
C ARG A 333 24.23 9.89 14.35
N LEU A 334 24.47 10.86 13.46
CA LEU A 334 24.13 12.25 13.69
C LEU A 334 22.66 12.58 13.41
N SER A 335 22.03 11.97 12.37
CA SER A 335 20.72 12.44 11.89
C SER A 335 19.71 11.35 11.47
N GLU A 336 20.17 10.13 11.06
CA GLU A 336 19.28 9.16 10.42
C GLU A 336 18.76 8.07 11.36
N ASP A 337 19.56 7.61 12.32
CA ASP A 337 19.15 6.56 13.25
C ASP A 337 18.06 7.08 14.22
N GLU A 338 17.20 6.18 14.71
CA GLU A 338 16.14 6.55 15.67
C GLU A 338 16.73 7.18 16.94
N ASP A 339 17.88 6.70 17.38
CA ASP A 339 18.64 7.21 18.53
C ASP A 339 19.77 8.19 18.11
N ALA A 340 19.70 8.79 16.92
CA ALA A 340 20.68 9.74 16.42
C ALA A 340 20.79 10.97 17.35
N VAL A 341 21.97 11.59 17.37
CA VAL A 341 22.24 12.79 18.17
C VAL A 341 21.18 13.87 17.92
N GLY A 342 20.88 14.18 16.65
CA GLY A 342 19.88 15.20 16.29
C GLY A 342 18.47 14.88 16.76
N ASN A 343 18.09 13.60 16.84
CA ASN A 343 16.75 13.22 17.29
C ASN A 343 16.54 13.53 18.77
N ASN A 344 17.60 13.46 19.63
CA ASN A 344 17.48 13.85 21.02
C ASN A 344 17.10 15.34 21.15
N TYR A 345 17.77 16.20 20.39
CA TYR A 345 17.45 17.63 20.37
C TYR A 345 16.05 17.91 19.80
N TRP A 346 15.70 17.30 18.66
CA TRP A 346 14.38 17.51 18.06
C TRP A 346 13.23 16.97 18.90
N ASN A 347 13.46 15.93 19.70
CA ASN A 347 12.43 15.40 20.59
C ASN A 347 12.20 16.26 21.85
N ASP A 348 13.22 17.02 22.24
CA ASP A 348 13.14 17.98 23.35
C ASP A 348 12.81 19.42 22.89
N GLY A 349 12.29 19.59 21.68
CA GLY A 349 11.78 20.87 21.19
C GLY A 349 12.80 21.74 20.46
N TYR A 350 14.06 21.35 20.39
CA TYR A 350 15.12 22.15 19.71
C TYR A 350 15.04 22.01 18.20
N LEU A 351 13.96 22.53 17.60
CA LEU A 351 13.72 22.44 16.15
C LEU A 351 14.81 23.16 15.35
N PHE A 352 15.33 24.27 15.90
CA PHE A 352 16.35 25.10 15.24
C PHE A 352 17.78 24.59 15.44
N TYR A 353 17.91 23.43 16.07
CA TYR A 353 19.19 22.74 16.24
C TYR A 353 19.90 22.50 14.89
N ASN A 354 21.18 22.80 14.87
CA ASN A 354 22.06 22.48 13.77
C ASN A 354 23.37 21.89 14.29
N LEU A 355 23.85 20.84 13.67
CA LEU A 355 25.13 20.23 13.97
C LEU A 355 25.96 20.09 12.71
N GLN A 356 27.18 20.61 12.74
CA GLN A 356 28.13 20.56 11.65
C GLN A 356 29.38 19.77 12.11
N PRO A 357 29.58 18.54 11.63
CA PRO A 357 30.82 17.83 11.84
C PRO A 357 31.91 18.48 10.97
N THR A 358 32.97 18.99 11.61
CA THR A 358 34.08 19.68 10.93
C THR A 358 35.35 18.90 11.16
N GLU A 359 36.09 18.64 10.10
CA GLU A 359 37.45 18.10 10.17
C GLU A 359 38.42 19.26 10.41
N VAL A 360 38.92 19.39 11.64
CA VAL A 360 39.73 20.54 12.03
C VAL A 360 41.23 20.34 11.77
N ASN A 361 41.68 19.10 11.80
CA ASN A 361 43.09 18.79 11.57
C ASN A 361 43.25 17.36 11.03
N ILE A 362 44.21 17.19 10.13
CA ILE A 362 44.58 15.89 9.53
C ILE A 362 46.09 15.70 9.73
N VAL A 363 46.48 14.72 10.52
CA VAL A 363 47.86 14.38 10.78
C VAL A 363 48.16 12.96 10.29
N GLY A 364 48.82 12.87 9.13
CA GLY A 364 49.15 11.59 8.47
C GLY A 364 47.90 10.89 7.93
N ASP A 365 47.41 9.89 8.66
CA ASP A 365 46.22 9.10 8.37
C ASP A 365 45.09 9.30 9.43
N SER A 366 45.24 10.30 10.27
CA SER A 366 44.36 10.48 11.45
C SER A 366 43.66 11.83 11.41
N ILE A 367 42.36 11.87 11.70
CA ILE A 367 41.49 13.04 11.59
C ILE A 367 41.01 13.46 12.97
N ASP A 368 41.07 14.75 13.29
CA ASP A 368 40.36 15.36 14.41
C ASP A 368 39.02 15.90 13.95
N LEU A 369 37.97 15.46 14.60
CA LEU A 369 36.60 15.89 14.36
C LEU A 369 36.14 16.85 15.43
N GLU A 370 35.60 17.97 15.01
CA GLU A 370 34.92 18.92 15.89
C GLU A 370 33.43 18.95 15.54
N MET A 371 32.59 18.56 16.51
CA MET A 371 31.15 18.57 16.41
C MET A 371 30.63 19.93 16.87
N ARG A 372 30.40 20.83 15.93
CA ARG A 372 29.88 22.18 16.22
C ARG A 372 28.38 22.14 16.30
N ILE A 373 27.83 22.43 17.46
CA ILE A 373 26.39 22.46 17.74
C ILE A 373 25.94 23.89 17.94
N TYR A 374 24.87 24.23 17.24
CA TYR A 374 24.03 25.38 17.51
C TYR A 374 22.68 24.85 17.98
N GLU A 375 22.39 24.97 19.28
CA GLU A 375 21.18 24.36 19.89
C GLU A 375 19.92 25.17 19.58
N GLY A 376 20.05 26.51 19.51
CA GLY A 376 18.92 27.40 19.32
C GLY A 376 17.96 27.43 20.51
N GLN A 377 16.79 27.98 20.30
CA GLN A 377 15.71 27.98 21.29
C GLN A 377 14.74 26.81 21.05
N GLN A 378 14.02 26.41 22.12
CA GLN A 378 12.95 25.42 21.97
C GLN A 378 11.78 26.01 21.18
N ALA A 379 11.20 25.22 20.31
CA ALA A 379 10.03 25.58 19.52
C ALA A 379 8.75 25.01 20.12
N HIS A 380 7.74 25.85 20.26
CA HIS A 380 6.39 25.44 20.60
C HIS A 380 5.51 25.37 19.37
N ILE A 381 4.61 24.39 19.34
CA ILE A 381 3.63 24.24 18.26
C ILE A 381 2.59 25.35 18.38
N ASN A 382 2.50 26.22 17.37
CA ASN A 382 1.55 27.31 17.31
C ASN A 382 0.22 26.82 16.70
N HIS A 383 0.23 26.43 15.44
CA HIS A 383 -0.96 25.96 14.74
C HIS A 383 -0.76 24.56 14.18
N VAL A 384 -1.84 23.77 14.23
CA VAL A 384 -1.94 22.49 13.53
C VAL A 384 -3.12 22.57 12.54
N ARG A 385 -2.82 22.63 11.26
CA ARG A 385 -3.82 22.71 10.17
C ARG A 385 -3.98 21.35 9.50
N ILE A 386 -5.23 21.01 9.17
CA ILE A 386 -5.58 19.76 8.53
C ILE A 386 -6.37 20.08 7.27
N ASN A 387 -5.87 19.65 6.13
CA ASN A 387 -6.48 19.84 4.82
C ASN A 387 -6.81 18.48 4.17
N GLY A 388 -7.79 18.47 3.25
CA GLY A 388 -8.15 17.27 2.48
C GLY A 388 -9.10 16.29 3.18
N ASN A 389 -9.67 16.66 4.33
CA ASN A 389 -10.58 15.83 5.13
C ASN A 389 -12.05 15.93 4.68
N THR A 390 -12.34 15.70 3.40
CA THR A 390 -13.69 15.85 2.83
C THR A 390 -14.69 14.79 3.31
N ARG A 391 -14.23 13.57 3.62
CA ARG A 391 -15.08 12.43 4.03
C ARG A 391 -15.13 12.18 5.53
N LEU A 392 -14.08 12.60 6.27
CA LEU A 392 -13.95 12.46 7.72
C LEU A 392 -14.21 13.81 8.41
N TYR A 393 -14.80 13.79 9.59
CA TYR A 393 -14.87 14.99 10.42
C TYR A 393 -13.47 15.30 10.96
N GLU A 394 -13.12 16.57 11.04
CA GLU A 394 -11.80 17.04 11.50
C GLU A 394 -11.43 16.53 12.89
N ASN A 395 -12.40 16.49 13.81
CA ASN A 395 -12.19 15.99 15.17
C ASN A 395 -11.74 14.53 15.20
N VAL A 396 -12.08 13.72 14.19
CA VAL A 396 -11.65 12.32 14.06
C VAL A 396 -10.15 12.22 13.78
N ILE A 397 -9.64 13.13 12.95
CA ILE A 397 -8.22 13.23 12.63
C ILE A 397 -7.45 13.84 13.78
N ARG A 398 -7.94 14.99 14.27
CA ARG A 398 -7.27 15.78 15.30
C ARG A 398 -7.05 15.02 16.62
N ARG A 399 -7.96 14.13 16.99
CA ARG A 399 -7.83 13.29 18.20
C ARG A 399 -6.73 12.24 18.12
N GLU A 400 -6.31 11.84 16.91
CA GLU A 400 -5.21 10.89 16.70
C GLU A 400 -3.84 11.56 16.68
N LEU A 401 -3.79 12.90 16.54
CA LEU A 401 -2.54 13.64 16.53
C LEU A 401 -1.94 13.71 17.94
N ARG A 402 -0.65 13.44 18.03
CA ARG A 402 0.16 13.58 19.25
C ARG A 402 0.75 14.98 19.41
N THR A 403 0.68 15.78 18.34
CA THR A 403 1.16 17.16 18.30
C THR A 403 -0.03 18.10 18.46
N LYS A 404 -0.02 18.93 19.50
CA LYS A 404 -1.10 19.88 19.81
C LYS A 404 -0.56 21.29 19.92
N PRO A 405 -1.35 22.33 19.59
CA PRO A 405 -0.98 23.69 19.88
C PRO A 405 -0.60 23.90 21.35
N GLY A 406 0.53 24.56 21.59
CA GLY A 406 1.10 24.81 22.92
C GLY A 406 2.09 23.75 23.40
N ASP A 407 2.10 22.54 22.83
CA ASP A 407 3.10 21.52 23.15
C ASP A 407 4.48 21.90 22.61
N LEU A 408 5.55 21.41 23.23
CA LEU A 408 6.89 21.44 22.66
C LEU A 408 6.93 20.60 21.37
N PHE A 409 7.67 21.06 20.39
CA PHE A 409 7.92 20.28 19.18
C PHE A 409 8.64 18.97 19.54
N SER A 410 8.18 17.86 18.96
CA SER A 410 8.83 16.57 19.07
C SER A 410 8.74 15.83 17.75
N LYS A 411 9.89 15.46 17.19
CA LYS A 411 9.97 14.68 15.94
C LYS A 411 9.34 13.30 16.08
N ASP A 412 9.53 12.66 17.23
CA ASP A 412 8.92 11.35 17.50
C ASP A 412 7.38 11.46 17.56
N ALA A 413 6.86 12.46 18.27
CA ALA A 413 5.42 12.72 18.33
C ALA A 413 4.83 13.00 16.95
N LEU A 414 5.55 13.75 16.09
CA LEU A 414 5.17 14.04 14.72
C LEU A 414 5.14 12.78 13.85
N GLN A 415 6.21 12.00 13.86
CA GLN A 415 6.30 10.73 13.11
C GLN A 415 5.26 9.71 13.59
N ARG A 416 4.99 9.70 14.89
CA ARG A 416 3.96 8.86 15.48
C ARG A 416 2.57 9.28 15.00
N SER A 417 2.28 10.59 14.98
CA SER A 417 1.03 11.11 14.39
C SER A 417 0.87 10.67 12.93
N ALA A 418 1.93 10.75 12.13
CA ALA A 418 1.90 10.29 10.75
C ALA A 418 1.60 8.78 10.64
N ARG A 419 2.22 7.95 11.47
CA ARG A 419 1.97 6.50 11.51
C ARG A 419 0.54 6.18 11.97
N GLU A 420 0.01 6.90 12.96
CA GLU A 420 -1.36 6.71 13.45
C GLU A 420 -2.37 7.10 12.35
N LEU A 421 -2.19 8.23 11.66
CA LEU A 421 -3.04 8.62 10.53
C LEU A 421 -2.97 7.62 9.36
N ALA A 422 -1.78 7.15 9.01
CA ALA A 422 -1.60 6.13 7.97
C ALA A 422 -2.29 4.80 8.34
N SER A 423 -2.23 4.41 9.62
CA SER A 423 -2.84 3.17 10.12
C SER A 423 -4.36 3.20 10.19
N MET A 424 -4.98 4.38 10.21
CA MET A 424 -6.46 4.50 10.13
C MET A 424 -7.05 3.91 8.85
N GLY A 425 -6.27 3.76 7.78
CA GLY A 425 -6.71 3.22 6.50
C GLY A 425 -7.60 4.17 5.67
N HIS A 426 -7.86 5.38 6.14
CA HIS A 426 -8.67 6.40 5.45
C HIS A 426 -7.85 7.30 4.52
N PHE A 427 -6.52 7.25 4.63
CA PHE A 427 -5.60 8.08 3.88
C PHE A 427 -4.61 7.23 3.07
N ASP A 428 -4.04 7.81 2.03
CA ASP A 428 -2.94 7.21 1.29
C ASP A 428 -1.66 7.26 2.15
N PRO A 429 -1.12 6.12 2.61
CA PRO A 429 0.05 6.11 3.51
C PRO A 429 1.30 6.77 2.93
N GLU A 430 1.43 6.81 1.60
CA GLU A 430 2.58 7.43 0.92
C GLU A 430 2.50 8.97 0.91
N GLN A 431 1.30 9.51 1.16
CA GLN A 431 1.03 10.95 1.14
C GLN A 431 0.69 11.54 2.52
N VAL A 432 0.85 10.77 3.59
CA VAL A 432 0.71 11.26 4.97
C VAL A 432 2.04 11.83 5.44
N ASN A 433 2.42 12.99 4.89
CA ASN A 433 3.64 13.69 5.29
C ASN A 433 3.27 15.06 5.86
N PRO A 434 3.69 15.39 7.11
CA PRO A 434 3.47 16.71 7.66
C PRO A 434 4.42 17.73 7.02
N ASP A 435 3.89 18.90 6.67
CA ASP A 435 4.69 20.07 6.33
C ASP A 435 4.93 20.89 7.61
N VAL A 436 6.20 21.02 7.98
CA VAL A 436 6.65 21.70 9.20
C VAL A 436 7.19 23.07 8.83
N GLN A 437 6.52 24.13 9.27
CA GLN A 437 6.86 25.51 8.97
C GLN A 437 7.38 26.21 10.22
N PRO A 438 8.72 26.31 10.42
CA PRO A 438 9.30 26.99 11.56
C PRO A 438 9.24 28.52 11.40
N ASN A 439 8.86 29.19 12.49
CA ASN A 439 8.98 30.64 12.61
C ASN A 439 10.18 30.95 13.51
N TYR A 440 11.24 31.47 12.91
CA TYR A 440 12.48 31.79 13.63
C TYR A 440 12.38 33.01 14.52
N GLU A 441 11.44 33.94 14.25
CA GLU A 441 11.28 35.16 14.99
C GLU A 441 10.63 34.89 16.35
N ASP A 442 9.55 34.10 16.36
CA ASP A 442 8.77 33.85 17.57
C ASP A 442 9.18 32.57 18.30
N GLY A 443 10.08 31.76 17.74
CA GLY A 443 10.43 30.45 18.27
C GLY A 443 9.27 29.46 18.26
N THR A 444 8.37 29.58 17.28
CA THR A 444 7.19 28.73 17.13
C THR A 444 7.24 27.89 15.86
N VAL A 445 6.35 26.91 15.73
CA VAL A 445 6.24 26.07 14.54
C VAL A 445 4.77 25.80 14.19
N ASP A 446 4.44 25.98 12.92
CA ASP A 446 3.16 25.55 12.35
C ASP A 446 3.32 24.18 11.69
N ILE A 447 2.34 23.30 11.89
CA ILE A 447 2.31 21.95 11.30
C ILE A 447 1.11 21.85 10.39
N ASN A 448 1.32 21.61 9.09
CA ASN A 448 0.25 21.42 8.12
C ASN A 448 0.17 19.94 7.69
N TRP A 449 -1.00 19.37 7.77
CA TRP A 449 -1.31 18.03 7.31
C TRP A 449 -2.15 18.12 6.03
N ASP A 450 -1.51 17.91 4.88
CA ASP A 450 -2.20 17.79 3.59
C ASP A 450 -2.48 16.31 3.31
N LEU A 451 -3.73 15.89 3.56
CA LEU A 451 -4.11 14.49 3.55
C LEU A 451 -4.86 14.13 2.26
N VAL A 452 -4.46 13.07 1.61
CA VAL A 452 -5.17 12.52 0.47
C VAL A 452 -6.04 11.35 0.93
N GLN A 453 -7.35 11.52 0.85
CA GLN A 453 -8.30 10.50 1.30
C GLN A 453 -8.42 9.35 0.30
N LYS A 454 -8.52 8.15 0.87
CA LYS A 454 -8.74 6.89 0.16
C LYS A 454 -10.03 6.25 0.66
N SER A 455 -10.86 5.75 -0.26
CA SER A 455 -11.99 4.90 0.14
C SER A 455 -11.46 3.56 0.63
N ASN A 456 -11.87 3.17 1.81
CA ASN A 456 -11.55 1.88 2.42
C ASN A 456 -12.80 1.05 2.72
N ASP A 457 -13.96 1.47 2.23
CA ASP A 457 -15.17 0.66 2.25
C ASP A 457 -14.98 -0.53 1.32
N GLN A 458 -15.39 -1.70 1.76
CA GLN A 458 -15.18 -2.96 1.05
C GLN A 458 -16.50 -3.67 0.82
N VAL A 459 -16.67 -4.16 -0.40
CA VAL A 459 -17.72 -5.10 -0.76
C VAL A 459 -17.02 -6.37 -1.22
N GLU A 460 -17.27 -7.46 -0.50
CA GLU A 460 -16.67 -8.76 -0.78
C GLU A 460 -17.72 -9.67 -1.43
N PHE A 461 -17.37 -10.22 -2.58
CA PHE A 461 -18.10 -11.30 -3.22
C PHE A 461 -17.13 -12.45 -3.44
N SER A 462 -17.42 -13.62 -2.89
CA SER A 462 -16.64 -14.81 -3.18
C SER A 462 -17.55 -15.98 -3.52
N LEU A 463 -17.14 -16.74 -4.51
CA LEU A 463 -17.74 -17.99 -4.92
C LEU A 463 -16.65 -19.06 -4.90
N GLY A 464 -16.86 -20.12 -4.16
CA GLY A 464 -15.96 -21.26 -4.06
C GLY A 464 -16.70 -22.56 -4.32
N GLY A 465 -16.02 -23.55 -4.91
CA GLY A 465 -16.53 -24.91 -5.06
C GLY A 465 -15.78 -25.86 -4.12
N GLY A 466 -16.48 -26.69 -3.39
CA GLY A 466 -15.95 -27.72 -2.50
C GLY A 466 -16.70 -29.05 -2.62
N GLN A 467 -16.33 -30.04 -1.82
CA GLN A 467 -17.00 -31.33 -1.78
C GLN A 467 -18.50 -31.23 -1.40
N THR A 468 -18.84 -30.14 -0.70
CA THR A 468 -20.20 -29.88 -0.21
C THR A 468 -20.99 -28.94 -1.13
N GLY A 469 -20.53 -28.67 -2.38
CA GLY A 469 -21.19 -27.81 -3.34
C GLY A 469 -20.56 -26.43 -3.46
N VAL A 470 -21.35 -25.46 -3.94
CA VAL A 470 -20.91 -24.07 -4.17
C VAL A 470 -21.15 -23.23 -2.93
N ILE A 471 -20.11 -22.58 -2.42
CA ILE A 471 -20.17 -21.67 -1.28
C ILE A 471 -20.18 -20.25 -1.83
N GLY A 472 -21.22 -19.50 -1.51
CA GLY A 472 -21.33 -18.07 -1.78
C GLY A 472 -21.13 -17.25 -0.52
N ARG A 473 -20.35 -16.18 -0.59
CA ARG A 473 -20.18 -15.20 0.48
C ARG A 473 -20.36 -13.79 -0.05
N VAL A 474 -21.12 -12.99 0.69
CA VAL A 474 -21.30 -11.55 0.48
C VAL A 474 -20.95 -10.84 1.76
N GLY A 475 -20.07 -9.87 1.69
CA GLY A 475 -19.66 -9.02 2.80
C GLY A 475 -19.74 -7.55 2.42
N LEU A 476 -20.22 -6.73 3.34
CA LEU A 476 -20.19 -5.27 3.26
C LEU A 476 -19.48 -4.76 4.50
N GLN A 477 -18.39 -4.02 4.31
CA GLN A 477 -17.66 -3.36 5.39
C GLN A 477 -17.56 -1.87 5.10
N LEU A 478 -18.23 -1.07 5.90
CA LEU A 478 -18.19 0.38 5.88
C LEU A 478 -17.24 0.85 6.97
N ASN A 479 -16.08 1.36 6.60
CA ASN A 479 -15.02 1.74 7.54
C ASN A 479 -15.08 3.20 7.99
N ASN A 480 -15.94 3.99 7.38
CA ASN A 480 -16.15 5.40 7.76
C ASN A 480 -17.61 5.67 8.19
N PHE A 481 -18.25 4.69 8.78
CA PHE A 481 -19.62 4.82 9.26
C PHE A 481 -19.71 5.86 10.39
N SER A 482 -20.88 6.46 10.56
CA SER A 482 -21.18 7.39 11.64
C SER A 482 -22.56 7.10 12.25
N MET A 483 -22.57 6.44 13.38
CA MET A 483 -23.79 6.19 14.15
C MET A 483 -24.47 7.50 14.57
N ARG A 484 -23.67 8.50 14.94
CA ARG A 484 -24.18 9.82 15.37
C ARG A 484 -24.90 10.56 14.25
N THR A 485 -24.38 10.51 13.03
CA THR A 485 -25.02 11.11 11.85
C THR A 485 -26.29 10.33 11.46
N HIS A 486 -26.30 9.01 11.67
CA HIS A 486 -27.47 8.19 11.44
C HIS A 486 -28.63 8.55 12.39
N VAL A 487 -28.35 8.79 13.66
CA VAL A 487 -29.34 9.13 14.69
C VAL A 487 -29.74 10.61 14.65
N ASN A 488 -28.78 11.52 14.45
CA ASN A 488 -28.99 12.96 14.44
C ASN A 488 -29.02 13.52 13.02
N LYS A 489 -30.21 13.68 12.45
CA LYS A 489 -30.42 14.17 11.08
C LYS A 489 -30.00 15.63 10.84
N ASN A 490 -29.76 16.40 11.90
CA ASN A 490 -29.31 17.79 11.80
C ASN A 490 -27.81 17.93 11.63
N ARG A 491 -27.04 16.82 11.64
CA ARG A 491 -25.60 16.82 11.42
C ARG A 491 -25.29 16.83 9.92
N GLU A 492 -24.23 17.54 9.53
CA GLU A 492 -23.78 17.62 8.15
C GLU A 492 -23.54 16.21 7.56
N HIS A 493 -24.21 15.91 6.45
CA HIS A 493 -24.01 14.68 5.71
C HIS A 493 -22.88 14.83 4.69
N ARG A 494 -21.84 13.96 4.78
CA ARG A 494 -20.69 13.96 3.87
C ARG A 494 -20.75 12.90 2.79
N GLY A 495 -21.91 12.30 2.56
CA GLY A 495 -22.18 11.29 1.54
C GLY A 495 -23.60 10.76 1.58
N ILE A 496 -23.92 9.82 0.68
CA ILE A 496 -25.24 9.16 0.60
C ILE A 496 -25.48 8.30 1.87
N MET A 497 -24.45 7.65 2.37
CA MET A 497 -24.48 6.89 3.62
C MET A 497 -24.04 7.78 4.80
N PRO A 498 -24.47 7.48 6.05
CA PRO A 498 -24.05 8.23 7.22
C PRO A 498 -22.57 7.95 7.54
N ILE A 499 -21.69 8.80 7.03
CA ILE A 499 -20.24 8.68 7.15
C ILE A 499 -19.62 9.88 7.87
N GLY A 500 -18.40 9.73 8.38
CA GLY A 500 -17.58 10.83 8.88
C GLY A 500 -16.89 10.60 10.24
N ASP A 501 -17.37 9.67 11.08
CA ASP A 501 -16.79 9.42 12.41
C ASP A 501 -15.69 8.34 12.43
N GLY A 502 -15.41 7.69 11.29
CA GLY A 502 -14.40 6.65 11.18
C GLY A 502 -14.74 5.38 11.98
N GLU A 503 -16.04 5.10 12.14
CA GLU A 503 -16.55 3.90 12.77
C GLU A 503 -16.70 2.78 11.72
N THR A 504 -16.67 1.53 12.15
CA THR A 504 -16.81 0.38 11.24
C THR A 504 -18.14 -0.31 11.46
N LEU A 505 -18.91 -0.48 10.39
CA LEU A 505 -20.09 -1.34 10.33
C LEU A 505 -19.81 -2.47 9.33
N SER A 506 -19.89 -3.71 9.80
CA SER A 506 -19.68 -4.89 8.96
C SER A 506 -20.92 -5.76 8.95
N LEU A 507 -21.35 -6.16 7.76
CA LEU A 507 -22.45 -7.08 7.52
C LEU A 507 -21.93 -8.20 6.63
N GLY A 508 -22.22 -9.43 6.97
CA GLY A 508 -21.80 -10.57 6.18
C GLY A 508 -22.88 -11.66 6.11
N ALA A 509 -22.95 -12.28 4.96
CA ALA A 509 -23.76 -13.47 4.74
C ALA A 509 -22.96 -14.49 3.95
N GLN A 510 -23.00 -15.74 4.38
CA GLN A 510 -22.36 -16.86 3.71
C GLN A 510 -23.34 -18.02 3.63
N THR A 511 -23.41 -18.65 2.49
CA THR A 511 -24.28 -19.80 2.30
C THR A 511 -23.65 -20.85 1.40
N ASN A 512 -23.92 -22.09 1.72
CA ASN A 512 -23.71 -23.25 0.87
C ASN A 512 -25.06 -24.01 0.79
N GLY A 513 -26.04 -23.35 0.16
CA GLY A 513 -27.40 -23.85 0.08
C GLY A 513 -27.99 -24.16 1.46
N SER A 514 -28.60 -25.35 1.59
CA SER A 514 -29.18 -25.80 2.84
C SER A 514 -28.20 -26.47 3.81
N TYR A 515 -26.93 -26.72 3.34
CA TYR A 515 -25.91 -27.36 4.17
C TYR A 515 -25.37 -26.42 5.24
N TYR A 516 -25.04 -25.19 4.84
CA TYR A 516 -24.48 -24.19 5.74
C TYR A 516 -24.99 -22.79 5.41
N GLN A 517 -25.40 -22.07 6.43
CA GLN A 517 -25.79 -20.66 6.36
C GLN A 517 -25.19 -19.91 7.54
N SER A 518 -24.69 -18.70 7.31
CA SER A 518 -24.14 -17.86 8.36
C SER A 518 -24.41 -16.39 8.05
N TYR A 519 -24.84 -15.65 9.04
CA TYR A 519 -25.11 -14.21 8.98
C TYR A 519 -24.39 -13.56 10.14
N ASN A 520 -23.72 -12.47 9.88
CA ASN A 520 -23.05 -11.68 10.93
C ASN A 520 -23.23 -10.20 10.72
N ALA A 521 -23.37 -9.49 11.82
CA ALA A 521 -23.42 -8.04 11.87
C ALA A 521 -22.54 -7.57 13.03
N SER A 522 -21.67 -6.59 12.79
CA SER A 522 -20.86 -5.98 13.84
C SER A 522 -20.67 -4.48 13.63
N TYR A 523 -20.67 -3.77 14.72
CA TYR A 523 -20.36 -2.35 14.82
C TYR A 523 -19.18 -2.16 15.75
N SER A 524 -18.21 -1.34 15.35
CA SER A 524 -17.07 -1.00 16.19
C SER A 524 -16.68 0.47 16.04
N THR A 525 -16.21 1.04 17.16
CA THR A 525 -15.64 2.37 17.21
C THR A 525 -14.42 2.38 18.13
N ASN A 526 -13.35 3.08 17.74
CA ASN A 526 -12.12 3.21 18.55
C ASN A 526 -12.19 4.37 19.55
N TRP A 527 -13.20 5.23 19.42
CA TRP A 527 -13.39 6.41 20.25
C TRP A 527 -14.81 6.52 20.79
N PHE A 528 -15.23 5.53 21.58
CA PHE A 528 -16.56 5.53 22.19
C PHE A 528 -16.77 6.78 23.04
N GLY A 529 -17.86 7.52 22.77
CA GLY A 529 -18.11 8.82 23.39
C GLY A 529 -17.28 9.99 22.84
N GLY A 530 -16.30 9.76 21.94
CA GLY A 530 -15.55 10.79 21.20
C GLY A 530 -14.44 11.50 21.97
N LYS A 531 -14.31 11.30 23.30
CA LYS A 531 -13.35 12.04 24.16
C LYS A 531 -12.12 11.24 24.54
N ARG A 532 -12.20 9.92 24.59
CA ARG A 532 -11.11 9.03 25.00
C ARG A 532 -10.95 7.89 24.03
N PRO A 533 -9.72 7.37 23.80
CA PRO A 533 -9.47 6.23 22.92
C PRO A 533 -9.95 4.93 23.59
N ILE A 534 -11.27 4.76 23.61
CA ILE A 534 -11.95 3.58 24.14
C ILE A 534 -12.59 2.87 22.95
N GLN A 535 -12.12 1.68 22.67
CA GLN A 535 -12.72 0.80 21.68
C GLN A 535 -14.02 0.23 22.24
N PHE A 536 -15.06 0.24 21.44
CA PHE A 536 -16.34 -0.40 21.75
C PHE A 536 -16.79 -1.19 20.53
N THR A 537 -17.20 -2.43 20.76
CA THR A 537 -17.66 -3.34 19.69
C THR A 537 -18.93 -4.03 20.12
N VAL A 538 -19.88 -4.10 19.21
CA VAL A 538 -21.09 -4.92 19.37
C VAL A 538 -21.17 -5.82 18.17
N GLY A 539 -21.38 -7.11 18.39
CA GLY A 539 -21.53 -8.10 17.33
C GLY A 539 -22.70 -9.03 17.59
N ALA A 540 -23.31 -9.47 16.52
CA ALA A 540 -24.30 -10.55 16.55
C ALA A 540 -24.06 -11.47 15.34
N TYR A 541 -24.23 -12.74 15.55
CA TYR A 541 -24.11 -13.72 14.48
C TYR A 541 -25.11 -14.86 14.67
N PHE A 542 -25.48 -15.43 13.54
CA PHE A 542 -26.29 -16.64 13.46
C PHE A 542 -25.68 -17.57 12.44
N SER A 543 -25.58 -18.85 12.76
CA SER A 543 -25.16 -19.87 11.78
C SER A 543 -25.99 -21.12 11.96
N LYS A 544 -26.24 -21.80 10.84
CA LYS A 544 -26.91 -23.09 10.78
C LYS A 544 -26.11 -24.03 9.91
N GLN A 545 -25.88 -25.23 10.39
CA GLN A 545 -25.32 -26.32 9.63
C GLN A 545 -26.19 -27.56 9.73
N THR A 546 -26.46 -28.17 8.59
CA THR A 546 -27.28 -29.40 8.46
C THR A 546 -26.36 -30.56 8.10
N ASP A 547 -26.56 -31.74 8.70
CA ASP A 547 -25.81 -32.95 8.41
C ASP A 547 -26.49 -33.79 7.34
N VAL A 548 -25.76 -34.76 6.82
CA VAL A 548 -26.27 -35.71 5.83
C VAL A 548 -26.95 -36.92 6.47
N ASN A 549 -27.86 -37.54 5.73
CA ASN A 549 -28.49 -38.79 6.13
C ASN A 549 -27.55 -40.00 5.91
N SER A 550 -27.93 -41.14 6.47
CA SER A 550 -27.14 -42.37 6.37
C SER A 550 -26.96 -42.88 4.93
N ASN A 551 -27.87 -42.54 4.02
CA ASN A 551 -27.79 -42.93 2.62
C ASN A 551 -26.61 -42.32 1.87
N TYR A 552 -26.13 -41.14 2.30
CA TYR A 552 -24.92 -40.54 1.75
C TYR A 552 -23.69 -41.43 1.99
N TYR A 553 -23.51 -41.90 3.23
CA TYR A 553 -22.38 -42.76 3.58
C TYR A 553 -22.46 -44.12 2.91
N ASN A 554 -23.68 -44.71 2.83
CA ASN A 554 -23.89 -45.98 2.16
C ASN A 554 -23.64 -45.88 0.65
N SER A 555 -24.08 -44.79 0.00
CA SER A 555 -23.86 -44.57 -1.42
C SER A 555 -22.38 -44.34 -1.73
N ALA A 556 -21.66 -43.62 -0.87
CA ALA A 556 -20.22 -43.37 -1.02
C ALA A 556 -19.40 -44.66 -0.85
N LEU A 557 -19.77 -45.53 0.12
CA LEU A 557 -19.12 -46.81 0.33
C LEU A 557 -19.38 -47.78 -0.84
N MET A 558 -20.61 -47.82 -1.35
CA MET A 558 -20.96 -48.68 -2.49
C MET A 558 -20.26 -48.24 -3.77
N ASN A 559 -20.17 -46.92 -4.03
CA ASN A 559 -19.46 -46.36 -5.19
C ASN A 559 -17.95 -46.66 -5.13
N ASN A 560 -17.35 -46.55 -3.95
CA ASN A 560 -15.94 -46.91 -3.73
C ASN A 560 -15.69 -48.41 -3.90
N TYR A 561 -16.65 -49.28 -3.49
CA TYR A 561 -16.61 -50.70 -3.70
C TYR A 561 -16.71 -51.07 -5.19
N TYR A 562 -17.65 -50.49 -5.93
CA TYR A 562 -17.80 -50.69 -7.37
C TYR A 562 -16.60 -50.20 -8.17
N TYR A 563 -16.04 -49.03 -7.83
CA TYR A 563 -14.84 -48.47 -8.45
C TYR A 563 -13.62 -49.38 -8.26
N ASN A 564 -13.40 -49.86 -7.04
CA ASN A 564 -12.24 -50.72 -6.73
C ASN A 564 -12.40 -52.16 -7.27
N TYR A 565 -13.60 -52.66 -7.45
CA TYR A 565 -13.81 -54.04 -7.85
C TYR A 565 -14.12 -54.23 -9.36
N TYR A 566 -14.75 -53.27 -10.00
CA TYR A 566 -15.18 -53.36 -11.41
C TYR A 566 -14.55 -52.35 -12.34
N GLY A 567 -13.77 -51.42 -11.87
CA GLY A 567 -13.11 -50.41 -12.70
C GLY A 567 -14.05 -49.40 -13.41
N TYR A 568 -15.35 -49.50 -13.14
CA TYR A 568 -16.39 -48.60 -13.68
C TYR A 568 -16.88 -47.68 -12.58
N GLY A 569 -16.26 -46.48 -12.49
CA GLY A 569 -16.82 -45.36 -11.75
C GLY A 569 -17.82 -44.65 -12.63
N SER A 570 -19.14 -44.81 -12.40
CA SER A 570 -20.09 -43.84 -12.90
C SER A 570 -19.81 -42.52 -12.18
N SER A 571 -19.55 -41.46 -12.95
CA SER A 571 -19.49 -40.07 -12.47
C SER A 571 -20.89 -39.62 -12.04
N TYR A 572 -21.41 -40.21 -10.98
CA TYR A 572 -22.56 -39.62 -10.31
C TYR A 572 -22.04 -38.36 -9.58
N ASN A 573 -22.47 -37.24 -10.05
CA ASN A 573 -22.42 -35.99 -9.29
C ASN A 573 -23.21 -36.22 -8.00
N TYR A 574 -22.49 -36.55 -6.92
CA TYR A 574 -23.08 -36.58 -5.58
C TYR A 574 -23.43 -35.16 -5.21
N ASN A 575 -24.64 -34.74 -5.56
CA ASN A 575 -25.14 -33.49 -5.06
C ASN A 575 -25.46 -33.70 -3.57
N TYR A 576 -24.60 -33.14 -2.72
CA TYR A 576 -24.66 -33.20 -1.27
C TYR A 576 -26.03 -32.74 -0.75
N GLU A 577 -26.65 -31.79 -1.43
CA GLU A 577 -27.99 -31.26 -1.11
C GLU A 577 -29.09 -32.35 -1.11
N ASN A 578 -28.99 -33.37 -1.95
CA ASN A 578 -30.00 -34.48 -2.02
C ASN A 578 -29.95 -35.44 -0.83
N TYR A 579 -28.93 -35.37 -0.01
CA TYR A 579 -28.70 -36.23 1.13
C TYR A 579 -28.77 -35.52 2.48
N LEU A 580 -29.06 -34.19 2.49
CA LEU A 580 -29.21 -33.46 3.74
C LEU A 580 -30.43 -33.98 4.54
N ASP A 581 -30.22 -34.06 5.85
CA ASP A 581 -31.25 -34.47 6.78
C ASP A 581 -31.72 -33.23 7.57
N PRO A 582 -32.93 -32.70 7.28
CA PRO A 582 -33.44 -31.51 7.97
C PRO A 582 -33.63 -31.73 9.47
N ASP A 583 -33.63 -32.98 9.95
CA ASP A 583 -33.73 -33.32 11.35
C ASP A 583 -32.36 -33.48 12.03
N LYS A 584 -31.25 -33.24 11.34
CA LYS A 584 -29.88 -33.25 11.87
C LYS A 584 -29.21 -31.92 11.64
N TYR A 585 -29.23 -31.08 12.65
CA TYR A 585 -28.62 -29.74 12.53
C TYR A 585 -28.07 -29.21 13.84
N VAL A 586 -27.17 -28.23 13.70
CA VAL A 586 -26.76 -27.32 14.75
C VAL A 586 -27.04 -25.88 14.29
N GLU A 587 -27.74 -25.14 15.13
CA GLU A 587 -27.91 -23.69 14.98
C GLU A 587 -27.18 -22.99 16.13
N LEU A 588 -26.48 -21.93 15.82
CA LEU A 588 -25.71 -21.14 16.76
C LEU A 588 -26.12 -19.66 16.61
N PHE A 589 -26.62 -19.11 17.69
CA PHE A 589 -26.88 -17.68 17.81
C PHE A 589 -25.94 -17.10 18.86
N GLY A 590 -25.28 -15.98 18.52
CA GLY A 590 -24.37 -15.30 19.45
C GLY A 590 -24.48 -13.79 19.39
N VAL A 591 -24.31 -13.17 20.56
CA VAL A 591 -24.21 -11.71 20.73
C VAL A 591 -23.00 -11.44 21.61
N SER A 592 -22.21 -10.43 21.24
CA SER A 592 -21.09 -9.99 22.06
C SER A 592 -21.03 -8.47 22.18
N VAL A 593 -20.54 -8.00 23.32
CA VAL A 593 -20.25 -6.60 23.61
C VAL A 593 -18.84 -6.51 24.14
N GLY A 594 -17.98 -5.84 23.38
CA GLY A 594 -16.58 -5.65 23.69
C GLY A 594 -16.26 -4.22 24.09
N TRP A 595 -15.34 -4.07 25.01
CA TRP A 595 -14.75 -2.82 25.44
C TRP A 595 -13.24 -2.94 25.46
N GLY A 596 -12.51 -1.95 24.95
CA GLY A 596 -11.06 -1.94 24.93
C GLY A 596 -10.49 -0.56 25.27
N LYS A 597 -9.34 -0.54 25.94
CA LYS A 597 -8.65 0.70 26.30
C LYS A 597 -7.15 0.52 26.10
N ARG A 598 -6.53 1.47 25.40
CA ARG A 598 -5.07 1.58 25.34
C ARG A 598 -4.54 2.10 26.68
N LEU A 599 -3.59 1.41 27.25
CA LEU A 599 -2.94 1.80 28.49
C LEU A 599 -1.83 2.82 28.22
N ARG A 600 -1.45 3.58 29.25
CA ARG A 600 -0.30 4.51 29.19
C ARG A 600 0.92 3.95 29.91
N TRP A 601 0.71 2.98 30.77
CA TRP A 601 1.74 2.32 31.57
C TRP A 601 1.59 0.80 31.44
N PRO A 602 2.68 0.05 31.29
CA PRO A 602 4.11 0.40 31.25
C PRO A 602 4.54 1.15 29.98
N ASP A 603 3.89 0.93 28.87
CA ASP A 603 4.00 1.67 27.61
C ASP A 603 2.62 1.73 26.92
N ASP A 604 2.48 2.55 25.91
CA ASP A 604 1.20 2.77 25.24
C ASP A 604 0.93 1.80 24.06
N TYR A 605 1.73 0.75 23.93
CA TYR A 605 1.44 -0.40 23.06
C TYR A 605 0.51 -1.42 23.75
N PHE A 606 0.33 -1.33 25.07
CA PHE A 606 -0.60 -2.20 25.81
C PHE A 606 -2.05 -1.79 25.60
N GLN A 607 -2.89 -2.78 25.35
CA GLN A 607 -4.35 -2.67 25.26
C GLN A 607 -4.99 -3.66 26.22
N LEU A 608 -5.86 -3.16 27.09
CA LEU A 608 -6.74 -3.95 27.93
C LEU A 608 -8.11 -4.02 27.26
N SER A 609 -8.66 -5.21 27.09
CA SER A 609 -10.01 -5.42 26.56
C SER A 609 -10.82 -6.36 27.44
N ALA A 610 -12.12 -6.10 27.50
CA ALA A 610 -13.11 -6.95 28.16
C ALA A 610 -14.24 -7.22 27.18
N GLU A 611 -14.73 -8.44 27.10
CA GLU A 611 -15.83 -8.85 26.25
C GLU A 611 -16.83 -9.67 27.05
N LEU A 612 -18.10 -9.32 26.94
CA LEU A 612 -19.22 -10.11 27.41
C LEU A 612 -19.85 -10.78 26.20
N SER A 613 -19.92 -12.10 26.20
CA SER A 613 -20.47 -12.89 25.08
C SER A 613 -21.54 -13.86 25.59
N TYR A 614 -22.61 -13.93 24.83
CA TYR A 614 -23.67 -14.93 25.01
C TYR A 614 -23.83 -15.71 23.71
N GLN A 615 -23.80 -17.04 23.81
CA GLN A 615 -23.95 -17.98 22.71
C GLN A 615 -25.01 -19.03 23.06
N ARG A 616 -25.90 -19.30 22.14
CA ARG A 616 -26.88 -20.34 22.27
C ARG A 616 -26.74 -21.35 21.14
N TYR A 617 -26.47 -22.59 21.52
CA TYR A 617 -26.42 -23.73 20.62
C TYR A 617 -27.80 -24.43 20.66
N MET A 618 -28.37 -24.65 19.51
CA MET A 618 -29.61 -25.41 19.32
C MET A 618 -29.27 -26.64 18.46
N LEU A 619 -29.38 -27.82 19.03
CA LEU A 619 -28.95 -29.09 18.48
C LEU A 619 -30.12 -30.02 18.27
N LYS A 620 -30.15 -30.70 17.11
CA LYS A 620 -31.11 -31.74 16.81
C LYS A 620 -30.39 -32.91 16.12
N ASN A 621 -30.36 -34.07 16.79
CA ASN A 621 -29.67 -35.29 16.33
C ASN A 621 -28.21 -35.04 15.85
N TRP A 622 -27.51 -34.09 16.47
CA TRP A 622 -26.16 -33.68 16.09
C TRP A 622 -25.12 -34.56 16.78
N GLN A 623 -24.53 -35.49 16.03
CA GLN A 623 -23.67 -36.54 16.61
C GLN A 623 -22.21 -36.13 16.86
N TYR A 624 -21.82 -34.91 16.42
CA TYR A 624 -20.44 -34.45 16.55
C TYR A 624 -20.12 -33.78 17.89
N PHE A 625 -21.15 -33.52 18.72
CA PHE A 625 -20.98 -33.03 20.08
C PHE A 625 -21.34 -34.09 21.11
N ILE A 626 -20.90 -33.86 22.36
CA ILE A 626 -21.32 -34.73 23.48
C ILE A 626 -22.83 -34.65 23.71
N VAL A 627 -23.40 -33.47 23.50
CA VAL A 627 -24.85 -33.22 23.52
C VAL A 627 -25.34 -33.25 22.07
N SER A 628 -26.19 -34.20 21.73
CA SER A 628 -26.75 -34.36 20.40
C SER A 628 -28.07 -33.62 20.19
N ASP A 629 -28.81 -33.36 21.27
CA ASP A 629 -30.16 -32.79 21.21
C ASP A 629 -30.35 -31.72 22.29
N GLY A 630 -31.14 -30.67 21.96
CA GLY A 630 -31.54 -29.65 22.90
C GLY A 630 -30.73 -28.35 22.80
N ASN A 631 -30.75 -27.53 23.85
CA ASN A 631 -30.18 -26.19 23.86
C ASN A 631 -29.06 -26.08 24.90
N CYS A 632 -27.90 -25.57 24.48
CA CYS A 632 -26.80 -25.24 25.37
C CYS A 632 -26.57 -23.72 25.35
N ASN A 633 -26.40 -23.10 26.50
CA ASN A 633 -26.14 -21.67 26.65
C ASN A 633 -24.76 -21.47 27.24
N ASN A 634 -24.00 -20.58 26.62
CA ASN A 634 -22.67 -20.15 27.04
C ASN A 634 -22.67 -18.63 27.28
N LEU A 635 -22.65 -18.22 28.53
CA LEU A 635 -22.48 -16.84 28.91
C LEU A 635 -21.07 -16.68 29.50
N ASN A 636 -20.22 -15.92 28.87
CA ASN A 636 -18.84 -15.76 29.31
C ASN A 636 -18.38 -14.28 29.33
N ILE A 637 -17.43 -14.01 30.19
CA ILE A 637 -16.69 -12.76 30.26
C ILE A 637 -15.23 -13.09 29.97
N SER A 638 -14.68 -12.40 28.97
CA SER A 638 -13.27 -12.51 28.57
C SER A 638 -12.55 -11.21 28.91
N LEU A 639 -11.43 -11.31 29.59
CA LEU A 639 -10.50 -10.20 29.85
C LEU A 639 -9.19 -10.50 29.15
N SER A 640 -8.70 -9.57 28.34
CA SER A 640 -7.48 -9.76 27.57
C SER A 640 -6.57 -8.55 27.70
N LEU A 641 -5.29 -8.82 27.92
CA LEU A 641 -4.20 -7.85 27.88
C LEU A 641 -3.33 -8.18 26.68
N SER A 642 -3.27 -7.28 25.70
CA SER A 642 -2.46 -7.43 24.50
C SER A 642 -1.44 -6.30 24.37
N ARG A 643 -0.30 -6.59 23.73
CA ARG A 643 0.73 -5.63 23.37
C ARG A 643 1.25 -5.95 21.99
N THR A 644 1.32 -4.96 21.12
CA THR A 644 1.87 -5.10 19.77
C THR A 644 2.77 -3.93 19.47
N SER A 645 4.09 -4.19 19.40
CA SER A 645 5.12 -3.18 19.15
C SER A 645 5.98 -3.51 17.93
N THR A 646 5.44 -4.29 16.97
CA THR A 646 6.16 -4.69 15.76
C THR A 646 6.34 -3.50 14.81
N ASP A 647 7.50 -3.45 14.15
CA ASP A 647 7.87 -2.40 13.19
C ASP A 647 7.17 -2.54 11.83
N ASN A 648 6.69 -3.73 11.49
CA ASN A 648 6.00 -4.01 10.24
C ASN A 648 5.01 -5.17 10.40
N GLN A 649 3.85 -5.09 9.77
CA GLN A 649 2.81 -6.13 9.87
C GLN A 649 3.11 -7.37 9.02
N LEU A 650 3.73 -7.20 7.84
CA LEU A 650 3.93 -8.30 6.88
C LEU A 650 5.23 -9.07 7.13
N PHE A 651 6.28 -8.37 7.50
CA PHE A 651 7.58 -8.94 7.82
C PHE A 651 8.19 -8.18 9.00
N PRO A 652 7.75 -8.48 10.24
CA PRO A 652 8.32 -7.87 11.43
C PRO A 652 9.82 -8.21 11.56
N ARG A 653 10.62 -7.17 11.82
CA ARG A 653 12.07 -7.30 12.03
C ARG A 653 12.45 -7.11 13.49
N ARG A 654 11.68 -6.28 14.18
CA ARG A 654 11.88 -5.91 15.60
C ARG A 654 10.54 -5.77 16.27
N GLY A 655 10.54 -5.91 17.60
CA GLY A 655 9.37 -5.73 18.42
C GLY A 655 8.82 -7.03 18.98
N SER A 656 7.68 -6.94 19.62
CA SER A 656 7.03 -8.09 20.25
C SER A 656 5.51 -7.99 20.17
N GLU A 657 4.89 -9.16 20.19
CA GLU A 657 3.46 -9.35 20.33
C GLU A 657 3.25 -10.19 21.60
N PHE A 658 2.32 -9.76 22.43
CA PHE A 658 1.96 -10.42 23.66
C PHE A 658 0.45 -10.44 23.79
N LEU A 659 -0.11 -11.57 24.24
CA LEU A 659 -1.51 -11.73 24.60
C LEU A 659 -1.62 -12.60 25.85
N ALA A 660 -2.25 -12.08 26.88
CA ALA A 660 -2.74 -12.87 28.00
C ALA A 660 -4.25 -12.67 28.10
N SER A 661 -5.01 -13.76 28.09
CA SER A 661 -6.46 -13.70 28.19
C SER A 661 -7.00 -14.71 29.18
N VAL A 662 -8.06 -14.29 29.86
CA VAL A 662 -8.83 -15.11 30.79
C VAL A 662 -10.28 -15.02 30.39
N THR A 663 -10.90 -16.14 30.08
CA THR A 663 -12.34 -16.24 29.82
C THR A 663 -12.98 -17.06 30.92
N VAL A 664 -14.01 -16.55 31.54
CA VAL A 664 -14.72 -17.19 32.64
C VAL A 664 -16.23 -17.22 32.37
N THR A 665 -16.85 -18.28 32.71
CA THR A 665 -18.31 -18.37 32.82
C THR A 665 -18.74 -18.34 34.28
N PRO A 666 -20.00 -17.97 34.59
CA PRO A 666 -20.50 -18.17 35.94
C PRO A 666 -20.42 -19.66 36.34
N PRO A 667 -20.09 -19.98 37.62
CA PRO A 667 -20.00 -21.36 38.10
C PRO A 667 -21.40 -21.91 38.36
N TRP A 668 -22.14 -22.22 37.31
CA TRP A 668 -23.53 -22.64 37.35
C TRP A 668 -23.74 -23.86 38.21
N SER A 669 -22.79 -24.79 38.24
CA SER A 669 -22.86 -26.01 39.10
C SER A 669 -22.89 -25.69 40.57
N LYS A 670 -22.29 -24.55 41.01
CA LYS A 670 -22.34 -24.13 42.43
C LYS A 670 -23.67 -23.48 42.79
N PHE A 671 -24.34 -22.88 41.84
CA PHE A 671 -25.63 -22.20 42.07
C PHE A 671 -26.81 -23.22 41.99
N GLN A 672 -26.65 -24.28 41.24
CA GLN A 672 -27.70 -25.24 40.95
C GLN A 672 -27.57 -26.51 41.77
N LYS A 673 -27.33 -26.63 42.96
CA LYS A 673 -27.19 -27.77 43.90
C LYS A 673 -27.62 -29.18 43.34
N LYS A 674 -27.07 -29.55 42.15
CA LYS A 674 -27.36 -30.79 41.45
C LYS A 674 -26.18 -31.76 41.60
N ASP A 675 -26.46 -33.07 41.68
CA ASP A 675 -25.43 -34.10 41.66
C ASP A 675 -25.04 -34.49 40.24
N TYR A 676 -24.10 -33.74 39.68
CA TYR A 676 -23.57 -33.98 38.32
C TYR A 676 -22.79 -35.27 38.18
N ALA A 677 -22.46 -35.96 39.28
CA ALA A 677 -21.75 -37.25 39.26
C ALA A 677 -22.66 -38.40 38.81
N HIS A 678 -23.95 -38.29 39.12
CA HIS A 678 -24.95 -39.35 38.83
C HIS A 678 -25.73 -39.09 37.54
N LEU A 679 -25.59 -37.93 36.88
CA LEU A 679 -26.17 -37.70 35.56
C LEU A 679 -25.52 -38.67 34.55
N ALA A 680 -26.32 -39.35 33.74
CA ALA A 680 -25.92 -40.48 32.92
C ALA A 680 -24.55 -40.31 32.25
N THR A 681 -23.68 -41.30 32.51
CA THR A 681 -22.38 -41.48 31.84
C THR A 681 -22.46 -42.56 30.79
N ASP A 682 -23.47 -43.44 30.84
CA ASP A 682 -23.70 -44.52 29.88
C ASP A 682 -24.53 -44.02 28.68
N ARG A 683 -23.97 -44.06 27.50
CA ARG A 683 -24.66 -43.71 26.27
C ARG A 683 -25.85 -44.62 25.91
N ASN A 684 -25.90 -45.79 26.47
CA ASN A 684 -27.01 -46.75 26.26
C ASN A 684 -28.19 -46.54 27.21
N SER A 685 -28.08 -45.62 28.17
CA SER A 685 -29.19 -45.28 29.07
C SER A 685 -30.34 -44.62 28.28
N PRO A 686 -31.62 -45.04 28.51
CA PRO A 686 -32.77 -44.41 27.88
C PRO A 686 -32.86 -42.90 28.12
N ASN A 687 -32.38 -42.44 29.26
CA ASN A 687 -32.46 -41.06 29.70
C ASN A 687 -31.15 -40.25 29.36
N TYR A 688 -30.21 -40.87 28.65
CA TYR A 688 -28.89 -40.25 28.40
C TYR A 688 -29.02 -38.87 27.77
N LYS A 689 -29.83 -38.70 26.73
CA LYS A 689 -29.99 -37.44 26.02
C LYS A 689 -30.54 -36.33 26.92
N ASP A 690 -31.59 -36.62 27.68
CA ASP A 690 -32.22 -35.62 28.56
C ASP A 690 -31.27 -35.21 29.69
N GLU A 691 -30.55 -36.14 30.26
CA GLU A 691 -29.62 -35.92 31.34
C GLU A 691 -28.35 -35.16 30.85
N GLN A 692 -27.86 -35.45 29.64
CA GLN A 692 -26.78 -34.66 29.04
C GLN A 692 -27.26 -33.23 28.69
N GLN A 693 -28.47 -33.07 28.17
CA GLN A 693 -29.10 -31.77 27.94
C GLN A 693 -29.22 -30.99 29.25
N GLU A 694 -29.64 -31.57 30.33
CA GLU A 694 -29.75 -30.95 31.65
C GLU A 694 -28.37 -30.55 32.20
N LYS A 695 -27.37 -31.43 32.05
CA LYS A 695 -26.01 -31.22 32.47
C LYS A 695 -25.36 -30.00 31.78
N TYR A 696 -25.55 -29.86 30.45
CA TYR A 696 -24.92 -28.87 29.63
C TYR A 696 -25.84 -27.72 29.22
N ARG A 697 -27.04 -27.61 29.79
CA ARG A 697 -27.95 -26.49 29.53
C ARG A 697 -27.29 -25.12 29.73
N TRP A 698 -26.42 -25.02 30.70
CA TRP A 698 -25.51 -23.88 30.91
C TRP A 698 -24.09 -24.40 30.98
N VAL A 699 -23.28 -23.99 29.99
CA VAL A 699 -21.85 -24.35 29.91
C VAL A 699 -21.07 -23.61 30.99
N GLU A 700 -20.09 -24.27 31.59
CA GLU A 700 -19.23 -23.63 32.58
C GLU A 700 -17.77 -24.04 32.42
N TYR A 701 -16.87 -23.05 32.44
CA TYR A 701 -15.44 -23.24 32.35
C TYR A 701 -14.69 -21.96 32.77
N HIS A 702 -13.41 -22.10 32.95
CA HIS A 702 -12.45 -21.00 32.92
C HIS A 702 -11.30 -21.37 31.98
N LYS A 703 -10.98 -20.45 31.06
CA LYS A 703 -9.97 -20.66 30.01
C LYS A 703 -8.90 -19.60 30.12
N TRP A 704 -7.66 -20.03 30.16
CA TRP A 704 -6.48 -19.18 30.29
C TRP A 704 -5.63 -19.36 29.05
N LYS A 705 -5.26 -18.26 28.40
CA LYS A 705 -4.41 -18.32 27.21
C LYS A 705 -3.28 -17.30 27.34
N PHE A 706 -2.12 -17.74 26.96
CA PHE A 706 -0.94 -16.94 26.88
C PHE A 706 -0.29 -17.12 25.52
N LYS A 707 0.03 -16.02 24.83
CA LYS A 707 0.80 -16.02 23.59
C LYS A 707 1.84 -14.92 23.64
N ALA A 708 3.07 -15.25 23.28
CA ALA A 708 4.15 -14.30 23.16
C ALA A 708 4.92 -14.58 21.87
N ARG A 709 5.21 -13.54 21.09
CA ARG A 709 6.10 -13.59 19.93
C ARG A 709 7.10 -12.45 20.05
N THR A 710 8.34 -12.73 19.71
CA THR A 710 9.38 -11.70 19.62
C THR A 710 10.09 -11.77 18.29
N TYR A 711 10.53 -10.62 17.80
CA TYR A 711 11.24 -10.49 16.54
C TYR A 711 12.53 -9.73 16.78
N THR A 712 13.66 -10.35 16.41
CA THR A 712 14.99 -9.79 16.57
C THR A 712 15.74 -9.85 15.24
N ALA A 713 16.09 -8.68 14.71
CA ALA A 713 16.94 -8.59 13.54
C ALA A 713 18.38 -8.99 13.90
N LEU A 714 18.86 -10.08 13.31
CA LEU A 714 20.22 -10.59 13.53
C LEU A 714 21.24 -9.90 12.62
N THR A 715 20.80 -9.30 11.53
CA THR A 715 21.66 -8.57 10.57
C THR A 715 21.06 -7.21 10.26
N ASN A 716 21.90 -6.26 9.85
CA ASN A 716 21.47 -4.90 9.54
C ASN A 716 20.85 -4.78 8.13
N GLY A 717 20.02 -3.74 7.93
CA GLY A 717 19.43 -3.38 6.66
C GLY A 717 17.97 -3.85 6.49
N GLN A 718 17.32 -3.39 5.41
CA GLN A 718 15.93 -3.74 5.12
C GLN A 718 15.72 -5.25 4.87
N LYS A 719 16.68 -5.91 4.21
CA LYS A 719 16.68 -7.36 4.01
C LYS A 719 17.60 -8.01 5.05
N CYS A 720 17.10 -8.14 6.25
CA CYS A 720 17.83 -8.73 7.37
C CYS A 720 17.35 -10.16 7.67
N LEU A 721 18.25 -10.93 8.27
CA LEU A 721 17.89 -12.21 8.90
C LEU A 721 17.20 -11.89 10.23
N VAL A 722 16.02 -12.44 10.43
CA VAL A 722 15.21 -12.21 11.63
C VAL A 722 15.04 -13.52 12.38
N LEU A 723 15.30 -13.49 13.68
CA LEU A 723 14.91 -14.54 14.61
C LEU A 723 13.53 -14.19 15.16
N MET A 724 12.56 -15.07 14.93
CA MET A 724 11.25 -15.04 15.58
C MET A 724 11.22 -16.15 16.61
N THR A 725 10.79 -15.82 17.84
CA THR A 725 10.49 -16.80 18.87
C THR A 725 9.02 -16.68 19.28
N ARG A 726 8.41 -17.82 19.58
CA ARG A 726 7.01 -17.92 20.01
C ARG A 726 6.90 -18.84 21.21
N ALA A 727 6.09 -18.44 22.17
CA ALA A 727 5.63 -19.28 23.26
C ALA A 727 4.12 -19.13 23.39
N GLU A 728 3.40 -20.22 23.38
CA GLU A 728 1.96 -20.26 23.55
C GLU A 728 1.59 -21.33 24.55
N MET A 729 0.60 -21.05 25.38
CA MET A 729 -0.03 -22.04 26.26
C MET A 729 -1.50 -21.74 26.43
N GLY A 730 -2.28 -22.77 26.61
CA GLY A 730 -3.69 -22.69 26.93
C GLY A 730 -4.10 -23.73 27.97
N LEU A 731 -4.91 -23.31 28.93
CA LEU A 731 -5.45 -24.15 29.97
C LEU A 731 -6.96 -23.96 30.03
N LEU A 732 -7.72 -25.05 29.97
CA LEU A 732 -9.17 -25.09 30.10
C LEU A 732 -9.53 -25.85 31.38
N GLY A 733 -10.00 -25.14 32.38
CA GLY A 733 -10.41 -25.69 33.64
C GLY A 733 -11.91 -25.75 33.80
N SER A 734 -12.37 -26.51 34.78
CA SER A 734 -13.79 -26.66 35.14
C SER A 734 -13.99 -26.44 36.65
N TYR A 735 -15.10 -25.81 37.01
CA TYR A 735 -15.47 -25.61 38.43
C TYR A 735 -15.97 -26.89 39.10
N ASN A 736 -16.52 -27.81 38.30
CA ASN A 736 -16.95 -29.12 38.73
C ASN A 736 -16.27 -30.21 37.89
N LYS A 737 -15.64 -31.20 38.54
CA LYS A 737 -14.91 -32.30 37.89
C LYS A 737 -15.78 -33.17 36.98
N HIS A 738 -17.10 -33.24 37.26
CA HIS A 738 -18.08 -34.03 36.52
C HIS A 738 -18.80 -33.24 35.41
N LYS A 739 -18.51 -31.94 35.29
CA LYS A 739 -19.11 -31.02 34.30
C LYS A 739 -18.02 -30.22 33.56
N LYS A 740 -17.16 -30.95 32.85
CA LYS A 740 -16.17 -30.35 31.98
C LYS A 740 -16.84 -29.76 30.72
N SER A 741 -16.38 -28.61 30.21
CA SER A 741 -16.95 -28.02 28.99
C SER A 741 -16.75 -28.94 27.79
N PRO A 742 -17.80 -29.21 27.00
CA PRO A 742 -17.66 -30.00 25.78
C PRO A 742 -17.27 -29.20 24.54
N PHE A 743 -17.25 -27.86 24.62
CA PHE A 743 -17.18 -27.00 23.47
C PHE A 743 -15.86 -26.19 23.33
N GLU A 744 -15.05 -26.09 24.37
CA GLU A 744 -13.92 -25.15 24.39
C GLU A 744 -12.56 -25.83 24.33
N THR A 745 -12.53 -27.11 23.95
CA THR A 745 -11.33 -27.95 23.96
C THR A 745 -10.33 -27.56 22.87
N TYR A 746 -9.10 -28.06 22.98
CA TYR A 746 -8.04 -27.82 22.02
C TYR A 746 -7.82 -29.03 21.11
N TYR A 747 -7.63 -28.74 19.83
CA TYR A 747 -7.30 -29.71 18.78
C TYR A 747 -5.90 -29.39 18.26
N VAL A 748 -4.92 -30.23 18.57
CA VAL A 748 -3.51 -29.92 18.41
C VAL A 748 -2.85 -30.83 17.39
N GLY A 749 -2.14 -30.23 16.43
CA GLY A 749 -1.40 -30.86 15.34
C GLY A 749 -1.75 -30.27 13.99
N GLY A 750 -0.96 -30.61 12.97
CA GLY A 750 -1.18 -30.23 11.60
C GLY A 750 -0.90 -28.75 11.28
N ASP A 751 -1.66 -28.23 10.33
CA ASP A 751 -1.52 -26.86 9.79
C ASP A 751 -2.28 -25.78 10.56
N GLY A 752 -3.02 -26.15 11.60
CA GLY A 752 -3.82 -25.19 12.38
C GLY A 752 -5.06 -24.65 11.66
N MET A 753 -5.38 -25.15 10.46
CA MET A 753 -6.57 -24.75 9.73
C MET A 753 -7.81 -25.48 10.24
N SER A 754 -8.88 -24.75 10.47
CA SER A 754 -10.13 -25.24 11.07
C SER A 754 -10.97 -26.18 10.18
N GLY A 755 -10.53 -26.45 8.94
CA GLY A 755 -11.30 -27.25 7.97
C GLY A 755 -11.44 -28.75 8.29
N TYR A 756 -10.73 -29.25 9.30
CA TYR A 756 -10.73 -30.66 9.69
C TYR A 756 -11.24 -30.91 11.12
N SER A 757 -11.54 -29.86 11.88
CA SER A 757 -12.21 -30.07 13.19
C SER A 757 -13.68 -30.32 12.97
N SER A 758 -14.17 -31.39 13.56
CA SER A 758 -15.57 -31.83 13.46
C SER A 758 -16.54 -31.03 14.34
N GLY A 759 -16.05 -29.95 14.99
CA GLY A 759 -16.86 -29.23 15.96
C GLY A 759 -16.68 -27.71 15.90
N TYR A 760 -17.77 -26.97 16.00
CA TYR A 760 -17.84 -25.50 16.05
C TYR A 760 -17.14 -24.86 17.26
N ALA A 761 -16.66 -25.65 18.20
CA ALA A 761 -16.25 -25.15 19.49
C ALA A 761 -14.81 -25.51 19.86
N GLU A 762 -14.14 -26.27 19.00
CA GLU A 762 -12.74 -26.65 19.20
C GLU A 762 -11.80 -25.58 18.66
N GLU A 763 -10.80 -25.22 19.43
CA GLU A 763 -9.73 -24.33 19.01
C GLU A 763 -8.58 -25.14 18.40
N THR A 764 -8.34 -24.96 17.11
CA THR A 764 -7.28 -25.65 16.37
C THR A 764 -5.93 -24.97 16.59
N ILE A 765 -4.96 -25.73 17.05
CA ILE A 765 -3.58 -25.29 17.29
C ILE A 765 -2.65 -26.06 16.35
N GLY A 766 -2.00 -25.35 15.43
CA GLY A 766 -1.04 -25.96 14.51
C GLY A 766 0.21 -26.45 15.25
N LEU A 767 0.70 -27.62 14.90
CA LEU A 767 2.01 -28.14 15.26
C LEU A 767 2.58 -28.87 14.04
N ARG A 768 3.50 -28.22 13.35
CA ARG A 768 4.04 -28.71 12.07
C ARG A 768 4.86 -29.98 12.26
N GLY A 769 4.83 -30.88 11.29
CA GLY A 769 5.48 -32.19 11.34
C GLY A 769 4.61 -33.30 11.95
N TYR A 770 3.36 -33.00 12.27
CA TYR A 770 2.36 -33.95 12.76
C TYR A 770 1.08 -33.82 11.96
N GLU A 771 0.30 -34.89 11.84
CA GLU A 771 -1.02 -34.84 11.23
C GLU A 771 -2.02 -34.09 12.12
N ASN A 772 -3.09 -33.57 11.54
CA ASN A 772 -4.12 -32.81 12.24
C ASN A 772 -4.70 -33.63 13.41
N GLY A 773 -4.71 -33.05 14.61
CA GLY A 773 -5.29 -33.63 15.82
C GLY A 773 -4.56 -34.84 16.43
N THR A 774 -3.44 -35.29 15.86
CA THR A 774 -2.73 -36.48 16.36
C THR A 774 -1.93 -36.23 17.64
N VAL A 775 -1.58 -34.95 17.92
CA VAL A 775 -0.91 -34.58 19.17
C VAL A 775 -1.91 -34.44 20.32
N GLY A 776 -3.10 -33.91 20.03
CA GLY A 776 -4.17 -33.80 20.99
C GLY A 776 -5.53 -33.60 20.37
N TYR A 777 -6.48 -34.41 20.79
CA TYR A 777 -7.89 -34.35 20.45
C TYR A 777 -8.68 -34.13 21.74
N ASN A 778 -9.64 -33.19 21.73
CA ASN A 778 -10.42 -32.83 22.94
C ASN A 778 -9.54 -32.54 24.16
N SER A 779 -8.45 -31.76 23.94
CA SER A 779 -7.47 -31.49 24.99
C SER A 779 -7.87 -30.30 25.85
N TYR A 780 -7.51 -30.35 27.14
CA TYR A 780 -7.81 -29.32 28.14
C TYR A 780 -6.59 -28.44 28.47
N ALA A 781 -5.42 -28.83 27.99
CA ALA A 781 -4.21 -28.03 28.06
C ALA A 781 -3.37 -28.24 26.81
N TYR A 782 -2.64 -27.21 26.42
CA TYR A 782 -1.60 -27.30 25.39
C TYR A 782 -0.48 -26.31 25.68
N ASP A 783 0.68 -26.63 25.13
CA ASP A 783 1.76 -25.68 24.93
C ASP A 783 2.33 -25.78 23.52
N ARG A 784 3.00 -24.72 23.07
CA ARG A 784 3.75 -24.65 21.82
C ARG A 784 4.86 -23.61 21.90
N PHE A 785 6.04 -24.04 21.51
CA PHE A 785 7.24 -23.21 21.40
C PHE A 785 7.77 -23.28 19.97
N THR A 786 8.11 -22.14 19.39
CA THR A 786 8.62 -22.08 18.01
C THR A 786 9.80 -21.12 17.95
N MET A 787 10.86 -21.52 17.25
CA MET A 787 11.95 -20.65 16.84
C MET A 787 12.02 -20.67 15.31
N GLU A 788 11.99 -19.51 14.66
CA GLU A 788 12.10 -19.39 13.20
C GLU A 788 13.19 -18.41 12.83
N LEU A 789 14.03 -18.80 11.88
CA LEU A 789 14.94 -17.91 11.18
C LEU A 789 14.31 -17.53 9.84
N ARG A 790 13.98 -16.25 9.67
CA ARG A 790 13.27 -15.71 8.52
C ARG A 790 14.18 -14.82 7.68
N TYR A 791 14.17 -14.99 6.35
CA TYR A 791 14.94 -14.15 5.45
C TYR A 791 14.07 -13.67 4.28
N PRO A 792 13.97 -12.34 4.03
CA PRO A 792 13.11 -11.80 2.98
C PRO A 792 13.83 -11.81 1.64
N PHE A 793 13.24 -12.47 0.65
CA PHE A 793 13.68 -12.42 -0.74
C PHE A 793 13.17 -11.15 -1.43
N MET A 794 11.91 -10.78 -1.15
CA MET A 794 11.25 -9.61 -1.71
C MET A 794 10.43 -8.91 -0.60
N LEU A 795 10.51 -7.59 -0.54
CA LEU A 795 9.71 -6.72 0.34
C LEU A 795 9.00 -5.68 -0.52
N GLY A 796 7.78 -5.30 -0.16
CA GLY A 796 6.94 -4.34 -0.86
C GLY A 796 5.49 -4.82 -0.95
N ASN A 797 4.75 -4.38 -1.96
CA ASN A 797 3.35 -4.80 -2.17
C ASN A 797 3.20 -6.33 -2.25
N THR A 798 4.18 -7.01 -2.85
CA THR A 798 4.34 -8.46 -2.76
C THR A 798 5.53 -8.74 -1.84
N THR A 799 5.28 -9.39 -0.72
CA THR A 799 6.34 -9.79 0.22
C THR A 799 6.57 -11.29 0.15
N ILE A 800 7.82 -11.71 -0.07
CA ILE A 800 8.20 -13.12 -0.15
C ILE A 800 9.38 -13.35 0.79
N TYR A 801 9.25 -14.30 1.71
CA TYR A 801 10.33 -14.70 2.59
C TYR A 801 10.39 -16.21 2.80
N GLY A 802 11.60 -16.71 3.00
CA GLY A 802 11.87 -18.08 3.40
C GLY A 802 12.10 -18.17 4.91
N LEU A 803 11.81 -19.32 5.48
CA LEU A 803 12.05 -19.58 6.88
C LEU A 803 12.55 -21.01 7.11
N THR A 804 13.27 -21.19 8.18
CA THR A 804 13.56 -22.48 8.78
C THR A 804 13.13 -22.42 10.24
N PHE A 805 12.63 -23.53 10.77
CA PHE A 805 12.05 -23.51 12.10
C PHE A 805 12.36 -24.78 12.90
N LEU A 806 12.36 -24.60 14.21
CA LEU A 806 12.25 -25.63 15.23
C LEU A 806 10.95 -25.39 15.98
N GLU A 807 10.17 -26.43 16.17
CA GLU A 807 8.88 -26.35 16.87
C GLU A 807 8.77 -27.49 17.87
N ALA A 808 8.20 -27.19 19.04
CA ALA A 808 7.94 -28.17 20.08
C ALA A 808 6.63 -27.82 20.79
N GLY A 809 5.85 -28.84 21.13
CA GLY A 809 4.59 -28.64 21.84
C GLY A 809 3.91 -29.95 22.17
N ASN A 810 2.90 -29.90 23.00
CA ASN A 810 2.08 -31.05 23.36
C ASN A 810 0.66 -30.64 23.77
N ALA A 811 -0.17 -31.63 24.00
CA ALA A 811 -1.52 -31.42 24.50
C ALA A 811 -1.90 -32.49 25.52
N TRP A 812 -2.75 -32.13 26.49
CA TRP A 812 -3.15 -32.99 27.59
C TRP A 812 -4.65 -33.01 27.75
N SER A 813 -5.19 -34.20 27.92
CA SER A 813 -6.60 -34.43 28.18
C SER A 813 -7.07 -34.05 29.60
N ASP A 814 -6.14 -33.65 30.46
CA ASP A 814 -6.41 -33.15 31.82
C ASP A 814 -5.37 -32.14 32.21
N THR A 815 -5.79 -30.97 32.72
CA THR A 815 -4.92 -29.91 33.20
C THR A 815 -4.00 -30.35 34.33
N LYS A 816 -4.39 -31.34 35.11
CA LYS A 816 -3.54 -31.91 36.17
C LYS A 816 -2.32 -32.68 35.64
N LYS A 817 -2.37 -33.15 34.40
CA LYS A 817 -1.29 -33.85 33.73
C LYS A 817 -0.38 -32.93 32.93
N PHE A 818 -0.63 -31.62 32.97
CA PHE A 818 0.14 -30.64 32.24
C PHE A 818 1.60 -30.65 32.69
N ASN A 819 2.52 -30.90 31.77
CA ASN A 819 3.97 -30.87 31.96
C ASN A 819 4.61 -30.20 30.77
N PRO A 820 5.03 -28.92 30.87
CA PRO A 820 5.55 -28.15 29.76
C PRO A 820 6.88 -28.64 29.18
N PHE A 821 7.50 -29.66 29.79
CA PHE A 821 8.75 -30.26 29.31
C PHE A 821 8.52 -31.59 28.55
N ASP A 822 7.30 -32.13 28.56
CA ASP A 822 6.93 -33.29 27.71
C ASP A 822 6.43 -32.84 26.38
N MET A 823 7.37 -32.56 25.43
CA MET A 823 7.08 -31.93 24.17
C MET A 823 7.27 -32.89 22.99
N LYS A 824 6.44 -32.74 21.97
CA LYS A 824 6.59 -33.34 20.63
C LYS A 824 7.34 -32.35 19.74
N ARG A 825 8.51 -32.76 19.22
CA ARG A 825 9.46 -31.87 18.52
C ARG A 825 9.42 -32.07 17.03
N SER A 826 9.61 -30.98 16.30
CA SER A 826 9.73 -31.00 14.85
C SER A 826 10.69 -29.93 14.35
N ALA A 827 11.17 -30.10 13.12
CA ALA A 827 11.98 -29.13 12.41
C ALA A 827 11.55 -29.07 10.95
N GLY A 828 11.75 -27.93 10.32
CA GLY A 828 11.33 -27.78 8.93
C GLY A 828 11.80 -26.51 8.27
N VAL A 829 11.38 -26.37 7.02
CA VAL A 829 11.61 -25.20 6.17
C VAL A 829 10.31 -24.78 5.48
N GLY A 830 10.19 -23.51 5.18
CA GLY A 830 9.00 -23.00 4.54
C GLY A 830 9.23 -21.74 3.74
N ILE A 831 8.22 -21.40 2.95
CA ILE A 831 8.15 -20.17 2.20
C ILE A 831 6.81 -19.48 2.46
N ARG A 832 6.84 -18.17 2.54
CA ARG A 832 5.67 -17.29 2.69
C ARG A 832 5.61 -16.32 1.54
N ILE A 833 4.41 -16.14 0.99
CA ILE A 833 4.12 -15.22 -0.10
C ILE A 833 2.88 -14.41 0.30
N TYR A 834 3.05 -13.10 0.43
CA TYR A 834 1.91 -12.19 0.61
C TYR A 834 1.55 -11.54 -0.72
N LEU A 835 0.30 -11.70 -1.12
CA LEU A 835 -0.29 -11.04 -2.29
C LEU A 835 -1.43 -10.11 -1.82
N PRO A 836 -1.50 -8.84 -2.26
CA PRO A 836 -2.49 -7.87 -1.77
C PRO A 836 -3.95 -8.29 -1.91
N MET A 837 -4.28 -9.10 -2.94
CA MET A 837 -5.65 -9.56 -3.20
C MET A 837 -5.99 -10.91 -2.58
N VAL A 838 -5.00 -11.71 -2.18
CA VAL A 838 -5.18 -13.08 -1.72
C VAL A 838 -4.82 -13.23 -0.24
N GLY A 839 -3.96 -12.34 0.27
CA GLY A 839 -3.42 -12.42 1.62
C GLY A 839 -2.12 -13.23 1.71
N LEU A 840 -1.84 -13.76 2.89
CA LEU A 840 -0.66 -14.57 3.16
C LEU A 840 -0.91 -16.02 2.73
N MET A 841 0.00 -16.55 1.93
CA MET A 841 0.06 -17.96 1.55
C MET A 841 1.40 -18.55 1.94
N GLY A 842 1.43 -19.83 2.26
CA GLY A 842 2.66 -20.51 2.60
C GLY A 842 2.62 -22.01 2.37
N ILE A 843 3.81 -22.56 2.25
CA ILE A 843 4.03 -24.00 2.20
C ILE A 843 5.21 -24.29 3.14
N ASP A 844 5.01 -25.23 4.07
CA ASP A 844 6.03 -25.76 4.96
C ASP A 844 6.24 -27.25 4.72
N TRP A 845 7.49 -27.65 4.67
CA TRP A 845 7.87 -29.02 4.87
C TRP A 845 8.44 -29.17 6.28
N ALA A 846 7.91 -30.16 7.02
CA ALA A 846 8.30 -30.41 8.40
C ALA A 846 8.51 -31.90 8.66
N TYR A 847 9.44 -32.21 9.58
CA TYR A 847 9.68 -33.56 10.06
C TYR A 847 9.43 -33.64 11.57
N GLY A 848 8.44 -34.46 11.97
CA GLY A 848 8.13 -34.74 13.37
C GLY A 848 9.00 -35.87 13.90
N PHE A 849 9.71 -35.63 14.98
CA PHE A 849 10.68 -36.58 15.54
C PHE A 849 10.05 -37.58 16.48
N ASP A 850 9.00 -37.20 17.18
CA ASP A 850 8.44 -37.96 18.26
C ASP A 850 7.21 -38.79 17.79
N LYS A 851 6.89 -39.84 18.56
CA LYS A 851 5.73 -40.69 18.28
C LYS A 851 4.47 -40.04 18.85
N VAL A 852 3.39 -40.09 18.05
CA VAL A 852 2.04 -39.68 18.44
C VAL A 852 1.06 -40.80 18.18
N LEU A 853 -0.06 -40.79 18.88
CA LEU A 853 -1.13 -41.73 18.69
C LEU A 853 -1.88 -41.42 17.41
N ASN A 854 -1.83 -42.31 16.42
CA ASN A 854 -2.60 -42.16 15.19
C ASN A 854 -3.53 -43.37 15.06
N GLY A 855 -4.83 -43.15 15.30
CA GLY A 855 -5.79 -44.23 15.48
C GLY A 855 -5.47 -45.09 16.70
N SER A 856 -5.28 -46.40 16.51
CA SER A 856 -4.91 -47.35 17.57
C SER A 856 -3.40 -47.60 17.72
N THR A 857 -2.53 -46.93 16.90
CA THR A 857 -1.08 -47.19 16.85
C THR A 857 -0.26 -45.94 17.09
N TYR A 858 0.88 -46.15 17.76
CA TYR A 858 1.86 -45.04 17.89
C TYR A 858 2.77 -44.99 16.66
N LYS A 859 2.71 -43.88 15.92
CA LYS A 859 3.56 -43.62 14.76
C LYS A 859 4.37 -42.37 14.97
N LYS A 860 5.57 -42.27 14.35
CA LYS A 860 6.33 -41.03 14.28
C LYS A 860 5.55 -40.05 13.42
N GLY A 861 5.65 -38.76 13.75
CA GLY A 861 5.10 -37.66 12.92
C GLY A 861 5.60 -37.73 11.48
N GLY A 862 6.91 -37.95 11.32
CA GLY A 862 7.56 -38.15 10.01
C GLY A 862 7.53 -36.91 9.11
N SER A 863 7.60 -37.12 7.80
CA SER A 863 7.62 -36.04 6.79
C SER A 863 6.21 -35.60 6.47
N GLN A 864 5.92 -34.31 6.67
CA GLN A 864 4.63 -33.70 6.42
C GLN A 864 4.76 -32.39 5.61
N PHE A 865 3.80 -32.14 4.72
CA PHE A 865 3.62 -30.87 4.05
C PHE A 865 2.42 -30.13 4.63
N HIS A 866 2.59 -28.85 4.94
CA HIS A 866 1.56 -28.00 5.50
C HIS A 866 1.33 -26.81 4.60
N PHE A 867 0.07 -26.49 4.33
CA PHE A 867 -0.35 -25.34 3.54
C PHE A 867 -0.90 -24.28 4.47
N ILE A 868 -0.64 -23.01 4.13
CA ILE A 868 -1.13 -21.85 4.88
C ILE A 868 -1.88 -20.96 3.92
N LEU A 869 -3.07 -20.53 4.30
CA LEU A 869 -3.90 -19.60 3.55
C LEU A 869 -4.55 -18.61 4.52
N GLY A 870 -4.23 -17.32 4.35
CA GLY A 870 -4.87 -16.22 5.08
C GLY A 870 -4.42 -16.01 6.53
N GLN A 871 -3.82 -16.98 7.19
CA GLN A 871 -3.29 -16.87 8.56
C GLN A 871 -1.85 -17.39 8.64
N GLU A 872 -1.06 -16.82 9.51
CA GLU A 872 0.26 -17.32 9.86
C GLU A 872 0.14 -18.27 11.06
N PHE A 873 0.93 -19.34 11.04
CA PHE A 873 1.01 -20.28 12.17
C PHE A 873 1.32 -19.58 13.47
#